data_9810bfae6ef635fdac4c43d0ea918893
#
_entry.id   9810bfae6ef635fdac4c43d0ea918893
#
_cell.length_a   1.000
_cell.length_b   1.000
_cell.length_c   1.000
_cell.angle_alpha   90.00
_cell.angle_beta   90.00
_cell.angle_gamma   90.00
#
_symmetry.space_group_name_H-M   'P 1'
#
loop_
_entity.id
_entity.type
_entity.pdbx_description
1 polymer ?
#
loop_
_entity_poly.entity_id
_entity_poly.type
_entity_poly.pdbx_seq_one_letter_code
_entity_poly.pdbx_strand_id
1 'polypeptide(L)'
;MRRYYILLIGTLAAACATYAQQFTGRVVDTQNQPIEFANVALYALPDSALVTGTITDAHGDFTIEGGMTKRAFLKISYVGYETQMVEARPGVTVTLKPESTQLAEVTVRANRPAIRLKNDALVASVQGSMLSQAGTANDVLRRLPSLTSDSKGNISVFGKGEAKIYINRREVRDLSELDQLNSADIRDVEIVRNPGAGYDASVKAVIRINTVRHAGDGFGFDARSSWYEGETTDLREQLNVNWRRNGWDVFGNILYGRGAYLIDSRITQLTRLDTLWQQENALYAMGVDRWMRIMAGTNWEISPKHYVGLRYTLSPTLRDDINHTTFNSMVHADSAFYDEWHSDNARRTTNDPAHRLNAYYNGTVGRLGIDFNVDFYTSGSTSRSHAVETSRMQEDRVVNSENRVRNRLAASKLILSYPVFGGELSAGGEYVRTHRTDMYSNPERIVPSSDMTVDEWNSSLFAEYARETPIGQLGVGLRYEHVRSDYLSDGRPLDGLNRNYNQWFPNVSFGTQVKGVDLQLAYTAKTQRPSYRQLTSNVYYANRLTLQTGNPLLKPTLTHDVSLTASWRIVQLTASYRQERDAVIDRTERSRIDPKVSLITYTNLDRLPLLTAFATVTPTFGVWTPQLSAGFVKQWAEVEIDGKPVRYDRPIFRISLNNSLRLPAGLLFTLDVRYRSKGDERNLYLTDDVWVVNMGLTRSFFSDRLSVMLRGWDVFRGEGGGAIYRSPHMESYQVDRYDSQEFELTLRYRFNAAKSKYKGTGAGTGELERL
;
A
#
# COMPACT_ATOMS: atom_id res chain seq x y z
N MET A 1 -17.09 14.85 42.84
CA MET A 1 -15.72 15.07 42.36
C MET A 1 -15.69 15.90 41.06
N ARG A 2 -16.47 16.98 40.97
CA ARG A 2 -16.51 17.87 39.77
C ARG A 2 -16.19 19.33 40.05
N ARG A 3 -15.68 19.62 41.26
CA ARG A 3 -15.38 21.04 41.71
C ARG A 3 -13.89 21.34 41.98
N TYR A 4 -12.98 20.39 41.82
CA TYR A 4 -11.55 20.60 42.10
C TYR A 4 -10.67 20.79 40.85
N TYR A 5 -11.20 20.58 39.63
CA TYR A 5 -10.43 20.77 38.38
C TYR A 5 -10.47 22.19 37.83
N ILE A 6 -11.37 23.05 38.31
CA ILE A 6 -11.47 24.47 37.87
C ILE A 6 -10.53 25.39 38.66
N LEU A 7 -10.05 25.01 39.83
CA LEU A 7 -9.14 25.83 40.63
C LEU A 7 -7.67 25.61 40.25
N LEU A 8 -7.30 24.53 39.59
CA LEU A 8 -5.90 24.28 39.19
C LEU A 8 -5.54 24.91 37.85
N ILE A 9 -6.48 25.33 37.05
CA ILE A 9 -6.27 26.03 35.76
C ILE A 9 -6.17 27.57 36.00
N GLY A 10 -6.74 28.07 37.10
CA GLY A 10 -6.73 29.49 37.43
C GLY A 10 -5.44 30.01 38.07
N THR A 11 -4.59 29.14 38.62
CA THR A 11 -3.33 29.53 39.31
C THR A 11 -2.08 29.40 38.44
N LEU A 12 -2.16 28.83 37.24
CA LEU A 12 -1.04 28.77 36.28
C LEU A 12 -1.02 29.94 35.27
N ALA A 13 -2.05 30.79 35.26
CA ALA A 13 -2.17 31.92 34.33
C ALA A 13 -1.59 33.27 34.89
N ALA A 14 -1.07 33.27 36.10
CA ALA A 14 -0.66 34.53 36.77
C ALA A 14 0.84 34.72 36.99
N ALA A 15 1.72 33.98 36.33
CA ALA A 15 3.16 34.09 36.56
C ALA A 15 4.03 34.05 35.30
N CYS A 16 3.71 34.85 34.26
CA CYS A 16 4.66 35.22 33.20
C CYS A 16 4.23 36.54 32.54
N ALA A 17 4.26 37.64 33.26
CA ALA A 17 4.36 38.97 32.66
C ALA A 17 5.82 39.22 32.26
N THR A 18 6.30 38.54 31.22
CA THR A 18 7.47 38.97 30.48
C THR A 18 7.07 40.15 29.62
N TYR A 19 7.74 41.29 29.78
CA TYR A 19 7.59 42.45 28.90
C TYR A 19 7.88 42.00 27.45
N ALA A 20 6.85 41.76 26.67
CA ALA A 20 6.97 41.54 25.25
C ALA A 20 7.25 42.87 24.57
N GLN A 21 8.39 43.04 23.94
CA GLN A 21 8.69 44.21 23.14
C GLN A 21 7.78 44.15 21.89
N GLN A 22 6.95 45.16 21.70
CA GLN A 22 6.01 45.26 20.60
C GLN A 22 6.64 46.07 19.46
N PHE A 23 6.67 45.51 18.26
CA PHE A 23 7.10 46.18 17.05
C PHE A 23 5.85 46.52 16.22
N THR A 24 5.68 47.78 15.91
CA THR A 24 4.61 48.30 15.06
C THR A 24 5.21 48.84 13.77
N GLY A 25 4.46 48.86 12.69
CA GLY A 25 4.90 49.45 11.45
C GLY A 25 3.82 49.41 10.39
N ARG A 26 4.14 49.96 9.22
CA ARG A 26 3.26 50.02 8.07
C ARG A 26 3.95 49.54 6.81
N VAL A 27 3.22 48.82 5.99
CA VAL A 27 3.68 48.34 4.67
C VAL A 27 2.91 49.05 3.57
N VAL A 28 3.64 49.68 2.64
CA VAL A 28 3.08 50.45 1.52
C VAL A 28 3.74 50.03 0.20
N ASP A 29 3.11 50.34 -0.90
CA ASP A 29 3.69 50.23 -2.24
C ASP A 29 4.54 51.45 -2.62
N THR A 30 5.09 51.48 -3.84
CA THR A 30 5.87 52.61 -4.38
C THR A 30 5.07 53.85 -4.62
N GLN A 31 3.72 53.79 -4.59
CA GLN A 31 2.79 54.92 -4.71
C GLN A 31 2.22 55.34 -3.34
N ASN A 32 2.84 54.79 -2.24
CA ASN A 32 2.44 55.03 -0.85
C ASN A 32 1.01 54.54 -0.50
N GLN A 33 0.47 53.59 -1.30
CA GLN A 33 -0.78 52.90 -0.99
C GLN A 33 -0.57 51.79 0.01
N PRO A 34 -1.44 51.58 1.01
CA PRO A 34 -1.31 50.53 1.98
C PRO A 34 -1.44 49.12 1.33
N ILE A 35 -0.60 48.20 1.76
CA ILE A 35 -0.67 46.79 1.31
C ILE A 35 -1.29 45.96 2.44
N GLU A 36 -2.54 45.54 2.22
CA GLU A 36 -3.27 44.64 3.13
C GLU A 36 -2.80 43.22 2.95
N PHE A 37 -2.80 42.43 4.05
CA PHE A 37 -2.38 41.01 4.09
C PHE A 37 -0.92 40.73 3.70
N ALA A 38 -0.02 41.71 3.76
CA ALA A 38 1.41 41.45 3.62
C ALA A 38 1.91 40.62 4.83
N ASN A 39 2.68 39.57 4.55
CA ASN A 39 3.27 38.77 5.61
C ASN A 39 4.45 39.51 6.25
N VAL A 40 4.44 39.66 7.56
CA VAL A 40 5.50 40.25 8.37
C VAL A 40 6.02 39.19 9.35
N ALA A 41 7.28 38.78 9.19
CA ALA A 41 7.90 37.78 10.02
C ALA A 41 9.12 38.37 10.76
N LEU A 42 9.20 38.18 12.08
CA LEU A 42 10.29 38.63 12.92
C LEU A 42 11.34 37.51 13.09
N TYR A 43 12.59 37.84 12.81
CA TYR A 43 13.73 36.95 12.93
C TYR A 43 14.76 37.47 13.91
N ALA A 44 15.34 36.59 14.71
CA ALA A 44 16.43 36.89 15.64
C ALA A 44 17.80 36.81 14.95
N LEU A 45 18.75 37.65 15.35
CA LEU A 45 20.14 37.57 14.95
C LEU A 45 21.01 36.99 16.11
N PRO A 46 22.09 36.21 15.81
CA PRO A 46 22.71 36.01 14.48
C PRO A 46 22.22 34.78 13.70
N ASP A 47 21.42 33.92 14.27
CA ASP A 47 21.03 32.62 13.76
C ASP A 47 19.85 32.67 12.76
N SER A 48 19.26 33.85 12.54
CA SER A 48 18.08 34.05 11.66
C SER A 48 16.91 33.13 12.02
N ALA A 49 16.73 32.81 13.32
CA ALA A 49 15.59 32.02 13.77
C ALA A 49 14.29 32.83 13.70
N LEU A 50 13.22 32.24 13.16
CA LEU A 50 11.89 32.85 13.16
C LEU A 50 11.37 32.92 14.60
N VAL A 51 11.04 34.16 15.07
CA VAL A 51 10.48 34.38 16.38
C VAL A 51 8.97 34.31 16.38
N THR A 52 8.35 35.08 15.47
CA THR A 52 6.88 35.15 15.31
C THR A 52 6.54 35.82 13.97
N GLY A 53 5.26 35.81 13.60
CA GLY A 53 4.78 36.44 12.36
C GLY A 53 3.36 36.99 12.52
N THR A 54 3.04 38.02 11.70
CA THR A 54 1.72 38.62 11.59
C THR A 54 1.43 39.01 10.14
N ILE A 55 0.25 39.54 9.87
CA ILE A 55 -0.12 40.12 8.57
C ILE A 55 -0.54 41.58 8.78
N THR A 56 -0.43 42.38 7.72
CA THR A 56 -0.92 43.77 7.73
C THR A 56 -2.45 43.84 7.61
N ASP A 57 -3.03 44.83 8.24
CA ASP A 57 -4.47 45.16 8.15
C ASP A 57 -4.82 45.97 6.87
N ALA A 58 -6.08 46.38 6.74
CA ALA A 58 -6.57 47.15 5.60
C ALA A 58 -5.89 48.53 5.41
N HIS A 59 -5.21 49.03 6.45
CA HIS A 59 -4.43 50.27 6.40
C HIS A 59 -2.94 50.02 6.17
N GLY A 60 -2.56 48.76 5.97
CA GLY A 60 -1.18 48.34 5.82
C GLY A 60 -0.42 48.29 7.17
N ASP A 61 -1.09 48.51 8.29
CA ASP A 61 -0.45 48.53 9.62
C ASP A 61 -0.28 47.09 10.16
N PHE A 62 0.80 46.87 10.87
CA PHE A 62 1.06 45.62 11.58
C PHE A 62 1.54 45.85 13.01
N THR A 63 1.24 44.90 13.85
CA THR A 63 1.75 44.79 15.20
C THR A 63 2.25 43.39 15.44
N ILE A 64 3.49 43.26 15.92
CA ILE A 64 4.11 41.97 16.18
C ILE A 64 4.75 41.99 17.58
N GLU A 65 4.46 41.00 18.41
CA GLU A 65 4.98 40.85 19.75
C GLU A 65 6.15 39.88 19.75
N GLY A 66 7.29 40.30 20.31
CA GLY A 66 8.48 39.45 20.40
C GLY A 66 9.23 39.72 21.69
N GLY A 67 9.37 38.72 22.53
CA GLY A 67 10.22 38.81 23.75
C GLY A 67 11.70 38.68 23.39
N MET A 68 12.42 39.77 23.13
CA MET A 68 13.82 39.69 22.72
C MET A 68 14.75 40.67 23.47
N THR A 69 15.89 40.10 23.88
CA THR A 69 17.07 40.83 24.37
C THR A 69 18.14 41.01 23.29
N LYS A 70 17.92 40.61 22.04
CA LYS A 70 18.88 40.59 20.93
C LYS A 70 18.39 41.37 19.72
N ARG A 71 19.31 41.78 18.83
CA ARG A 71 18.96 42.41 17.53
C ARG A 71 18.10 41.50 16.71
N ALA A 72 17.10 42.07 16.01
CA ALA A 72 16.14 41.35 15.18
C ALA A 72 15.90 42.08 13.84
N PHE A 73 15.42 41.38 12.83
CA PHE A 73 14.96 41.99 11.60
C PHE A 73 13.57 41.47 11.22
N LEU A 74 12.84 42.30 10.47
CA LEU A 74 11.56 41.98 9.91
C LEU A 74 11.75 41.56 8.44
N LYS A 75 11.19 40.45 8.08
CA LYS A 75 11.08 40.02 6.68
C LYS A 75 9.64 40.22 6.24
N ILE A 76 9.43 41.11 5.26
CA ILE A 76 8.12 41.46 4.74
C ILE A 76 8.00 40.95 3.33
N SER A 77 6.93 40.22 3.03
CA SER A 77 6.65 39.66 1.71
C SER A 77 5.17 39.79 1.35
N TYR A 78 4.91 40.06 0.08
CA TYR A 78 3.57 40.08 -0.50
C TYR A 78 3.61 39.57 -1.95
N VAL A 79 2.55 38.92 -2.38
CA VAL A 79 2.48 38.33 -3.73
C VAL A 79 2.57 39.44 -4.80
N GLY A 80 3.54 39.31 -5.72
CA GLY A 80 3.80 40.30 -6.77
C GLY A 80 4.73 41.44 -6.37
N TYR A 81 5.38 41.37 -5.18
CA TYR A 81 6.32 42.36 -4.70
C TYR A 81 7.63 41.72 -4.24
N GLU A 82 8.74 42.46 -4.39
CA GLU A 82 10.04 42.03 -3.89
C GLU A 82 10.04 41.92 -2.36
N THR A 83 10.52 40.81 -1.85
CA THR A 83 10.65 40.62 -0.38
C THR A 83 11.68 41.60 0.18
N GLN A 84 11.29 42.35 1.23
CA GLN A 84 12.16 43.29 1.92
C GLN A 84 12.56 42.74 3.30
N MET A 85 13.81 43.04 3.69
CA MET A 85 14.33 42.76 5.01
C MET A 85 14.77 44.07 5.66
N VAL A 86 14.21 44.41 6.81
CA VAL A 86 14.50 45.65 7.54
C VAL A 86 14.79 45.35 8.98
N GLU A 87 15.63 46.19 9.63
CA GLU A 87 15.88 46.04 11.05
C GLU A 87 14.58 46.27 11.85
N ALA A 88 14.30 45.43 12.85
CA ALA A 88 13.11 45.53 13.67
C ALA A 88 13.16 46.76 14.56
N ARG A 89 12.37 47.79 14.25
CA ARG A 89 12.22 49.03 15.02
C ARG A 89 10.75 49.40 15.14
N PRO A 90 10.30 49.96 16.26
CA PRO A 90 8.94 50.46 16.40
C PRO A 90 8.66 51.59 15.37
N GLY A 91 7.47 51.57 14.75
CA GLY A 91 7.04 52.58 13.80
C GLY A 91 7.70 52.54 12.42
N VAL A 92 8.24 51.41 12.01
CA VAL A 92 8.92 51.25 10.71
C VAL A 92 7.92 51.28 9.57
N THR A 93 8.14 52.11 8.56
CA THR A 93 7.40 52.06 7.27
C THR A 93 8.26 51.32 6.24
N VAL A 94 7.71 50.26 5.63
CA VAL A 94 8.40 49.43 4.62
C VAL A 94 7.71 49.57 3.28
N THR A 95 8.46 50.03 2.29
CA THR A 95 7.94 50.15 0.90
C THR A 95 8.32 48.93 0.11
N LEU A 96 7.32 48.15 -0.34
CA LEU A 96 7.52 47.04 -1.24
C LEU A 96 7.51 47.52 -2.70
N LYS A 97 8.47 47.06 -3.49
CA LYS A 97 8.53 47.32 -4.91
C LYS A 97 7.82 46.22 -5.68
N PRO A 98 6.99 46.53 -6.69
CA PRO A 98 6.45 45.50 -7.56
C PRO A 98 7.57 44.67 -8.17
N GLU A 99 7.47 43.36 -8.04
CA GLU A 99 8.38 42.41 -8.71
C GLU A 99 7.97 42.36 -10.17
N SER A 100 8.75 43.05 -11.07
CA SER A 100 8.57 42.91 -12.48
C SER A 100 9.13 41.54 -12.91
N THR A 101 8.33 40.51 -12.73
CA THR A 101 8.62 39.22 -13.33
C THR A 101 8.42 39.34 -14.82
N GLN A 102 9.44 39.77 -15.58
CA GLN A 102 9.53 39.31 -16.97
C GLN A 102 9.51 37.78 -16.84
N LEU A 103 8.43 37.17 -17.34
CA LEU A 103 8.39 35.74 -17.58
C LEU A 103 9.56 35.46 -18.52
N ALA A 104 10.73 35.13 -17.95
CA ALA A 104 11.76 34.44 -18.69
C ALA A 104 11.04 33.24 -19.29
N GLU A 105 11.04 33.11 -20.59
CA GLU A 105 10.58 31.94 -21.31
C GLU A 105 11.27 30.76 -20.64
N VAL A 106 10.54 30.07 -19.75
CA VAL A 106 11.01 28.86 -19.11
C VAL A 106 11.03 27.85 -20.22
N THR A 107 12.17 27.74 -20.90
CA THR A 107 12.47 26.62 -21.77
C THR A 107 12.50 25.40 -20.85
N VAL A 108 11.33 24.81 -20.62
CA VAL A 108 11.18 23.56 -19.86
C VAL A 108 11.85 22.49 -20.71
N ARG A 109 13.13 22.27 -20.49
CA ARG A 109 13.77 21.04 -20.92
C ARG A 109 13.01 19.94 -20.22
N ALA A 110 12.20 19.19 -20.97
CA ALA A 110 11.55 17.98 -20.48
C ALA A 110 12.66 16.98 -20.12
N ASN A 111 13.13 17.04 -18.88
CA ASN A 111 14.11 16.07 -18.39
C ASN A 111 13.39 14.75 -18.18
N ARG A 112 13.83 13.72 -18.91
CA ARG A 112 13.42 12.34 -18.69
C ARG A 112 13.60 12.00 -17.22
N PRO A 113 12.73 11.15 -16.63
CA PRO A 113 13.15 10.42 -15.47
C PRO A 113 14.40 9.62 -15.87
N ALA A 114 15.55 10.01 -15.34
CA ALA A 114 16.77 9.23 -15.53
C ALA A 114 16.57 7.91 -14.78
N ILE A 115 16.43 6.83 -15.52
CA ILE A 115 16.34 5.49 -14.97
C ILE A 115 17.68 4.82 -15.13
N ARG A 116 18.26 4.37 -14.04
CA ARG A 116 19.55 3.71 -14.01
C ARG A 116 19.54 2.57 -13.00
N LEU A 117 20.30 1.55 -13.27
CA LEU A 117 20.57 0.50 -12.30
C LEU A 117 21.64 1.00 -11.32
N LYS A 118 21.35 0.95 -10.04
CA LYS A 118 22.28 1.32 -8.98
C LYS A 118 22.15 0.33 -7.84
N ASN A 119 23.25 -0.31 -7.46
CA ASN A 119 23.27 -1.35 -6.44
C ASN A 119 22.29 -2.49 -6.76
N ASP A 120 21.30 -2.69 -5.87
CA ASP A 120 20.26 -3.72 -5.96
C ASP A 120 18.97 -3.23 -6.63
N ALA A 121 18.91 -1.98 -7.12
CA ALA A 121 17.70 -1.30 -7.52
C ALA A 121 17.74 -0.63 -8.89
N LEU A 122 16.61 -0.63 -9.58
CA LEU A 122 16.31 0.32 -10.64
C LEU A 122 15.90 1.64 -10.01
N VAL A 123 16.70 2.69 -10.21
CA VAL A 123 16.48 4.03 -9.65
C VAL A 123 15.86 4.94 -10.69
N ALA A 124 14.66 5.43 -10.44
CA ALA A 124 13.97 6.42 -11.27
C ALA A 124 14.01 7.79 -10.59
N SER A 125 14.65 8.78 -11.22
CA SER A 125 14.64 10.16 -10.74
C SER A 125 13.30 10.82 -10.99
N VAL A 126 12.62 11.27 -9.92
CA VAL A 126 11.33 11.97 -10.00
C VAL A 126 11.55 13.47 -10.02
N GLN A 127 12.40 13.98 -9.14
CA GLN A 127 12.74 15.41 -9.09
C GLN A 127 13.30 15.89 -10.42
N GLY A 128 12.76 17.02 -10.92
CA GLY A 128 13.18 17.58 -12.23
C GLY A 128 12.64 16.84 -13.47
N SER A 129 11.84 15.81 -13.28
CA SER A 129 11.14 15.09 -14.36
C SER A 129 9.64 15.42 -14.40
N MET A 130 8.92 14.98 -15.43
CA MET A 130 7.46 15.14 -15.52
C MET A 130 6.73 14.38 -14.40
N LEU A 131 7.34 13.35 -13.82
CA LEU A 131 6.77 12.61 -12.71
C LEU A 131 6.60 13.46 -11.44
N SER A 132 7.37 14.55 -11.28
CA SER A 132 7.19 15.47 -10.16
C SER A 132 5.85 16.21 -10.16
N GLN A 133 5.14 16.21 -11.27
CA GLN A 133 3.82 16.81 -11.45
C GLN A 133 2.69 15.78 -11.53
N ALA A 134 2.99 14.50 -11.32
CA ALA A 134 2.01 13.42 -11.44
C ALA A 134 0.87 13.47 -10.40
N GLY A 135 1.06 14.20 -9.30
CA GLY A 135 0.09 14.36 -8.22
C GLY A 135 0.56 13.72 -6.92
N THR A 136 0.46 12.41 -6.79
CA THR A 136 0.83 11.67 -5.57
C THR A 136 1.95 10.67 -5.83
N ALA A 137 2.52 10.08 -4.76
CA ALA A 137 3.46 8.98 -4.92
C ALA A 137 2.81 7.78 -5.62
N ASN A 138 1.54 7.49 -5.35
CA ASN A 138 0.81 6.43 -6.03
C ASN A 138 0.75 6.69 -7.54
N ASP A 139 0.51 7.93 -7.96
CA ASP A 139 0.50 8.33 -9.37
C ASP A 139 1.88 8.22 -10.03
N VAL A 140 2.94 8.49 -9.27
CA VAL A 140 4.33 8.26 -9.73
C VAL A 140 4.57 6.78 -9.94
N LEU A 141 4.24 5.94 -8.94
CA LEU A 141 4.50 4.50 -9.00
C LEU A 141 3.77 3.84 -10.19
N ARG A 142 2.53 4.22 -10.47
CA ARG A 142 1.77 3.70 -11.63
C ARG A 142 2.44 3.98 -12.97
N ARG A 143 3.31 5.00 -13.05
CA ARG A 143 4.01 5.42 -14.27
C ARG A 143 5.49 5.01 -14.29
N LEU A 144 5.93 4.22 -13.32
CA LEU A 144 7.30 3.70 -13.34
C LEU A 144 7.37 2.38 -14.10
N PRO A 145 8.48 2.13 -14.80
CA PRO A 145 8.69 0.88 -15.51
C PRO A 145 8.74 -0.31 -14.54
N SER A 146 8.38 -1.47 -15.04
CA SER A 146 8.31 -2.72 -14.26
C SER A 146 7.29 -2.72 -13.11
N LEU A 147 6.53 -1.65 -12.92
CA LEU A 147 5.42 -1.60 -11.97
C LEU A 147 4.09 -1.77 -12.69
N THR A 148 3.17 -2.41 -12.02
CA THR A 148 1.77 -2.55 -12.44
C THR A 148 0.87 -2.20 -11.27
N SER A 149 -0.31 -1.66 -11.53
CA SER A 149 -1.31 -1.42 -10.50
C SER A 149 -2.62 -2.09 -10.89
N ASP A 150 -3.34 -2.61 -9.91
CA ASP A 150 -4.72 -3.05 -10.10
C ASP A 150 -5.71 -1.85 -9.98
N SER A 151 -7.01 -2.13 -10.14
CA SER A 151 -8.09 -1.14 -9.96
C SER A 151 -8.18 -0.60 -8.53
N LYS A 152 -7.79 -1.39 -7.54
CA LYS A 152 -7.78 -1.00 -6.12
C LYS A 152 -6.56 -0.14 -5.73
N GLY A 153 -5.61 0.07 -6.65
CA GLY A 153 -4.42 0.87 -6.42
C GLY A 153 -3.25 0.11 -5.80
N ASN A 154 -3.32 -1.22 -5.65
CA ASN A 154 -2.19 -2.01 -5.20
C ASN A 154 -1.08 -1.99 -6.24
N ILE A 155 0.15 -1.78 -5.77
CA ILE A 155 1.33 -1.71 -6.63
C ILE A 155 2.08 -3.04 -6.60
N SER A 156 2.28 -3.61 -7.77
CA SER A 156 3.04 -4.85 -7.96
C SER A 156 4.25 -4.64 -8.86
N VAL A 157 5.30 -5.40 -8.63
CA VAL A 157 6.43 -5.50 -9.55
C VAL A 157 6.15 -6.63 -10.52
N PHE A 158 6.20 -6.32 -11.82
CA PHE A 158 5.89 -7.29 -12.88
C PHE A 158 6.68 -8.60 -12.71
N GLY A 159 5.95 -9.73 -12.68
CA GLY A 159 6.52 -11.06 -12.49
C GLY A 159 6.96 -11.40 -11.06
N LYS A 160 6.88 -10.47 -10.09
CA LYS A 160 7.22 -10.71 -8.68
C LYS A 160 6.00 -10.70 -7.76
N GLY A 161 4.95 -9.97 -8.14
CA GLY A 161 3.76 -9.76 -7.33
C GLY A 161 3.82 -8.46 -6.52
N GLU A 162 3.01 -8.38 -5.47
CA GLU A 162 2.91 -7.21 -4.62
C GLU A 162 4.25 -6.83 -3.97
N ALA A 163 4.55 -5.53 -3.98
CA ALA A 163 5.81 -5.00 -3.46
C ALA A 163 5.60 -4.37 -2.08
N LYS A 164 6.57 -4.56 -1.19
CA LYS A 164 6.66 -3.75 0.03
C LYS A 164 7.19 -2.37 -0.29
N ILE A 165 6.49 -1.35 0.16
CA ILE A 165 6.81 0.04 -0.14
C ILE A 165 7.39 0.71 1.11
N TYR A 166 8.50 1.40 0.92
CA TYR A 166 9.18 2.17 1.96
C TYR A 166 9.30 3.62 1.55
N ILE A 167 9.06 4.53 2.45
CA ILE A 167 9.29 5.96 2.25
C ILE A 167 10.38 6.39 3.23
N ASN A 168 11.56 6.83 2.74
CA ASN A 168 12.73 7.16 3.53
C ASN A 168 13.09 6.06 4.56
N ARG A 169 13.12 4.79 4.11
CA ARG A 169 13.34 3.56 4.90
C ARG A 169 12.17 3.14 5.80
N ARG A 170 11.16 3.98 6.03
CA ARG A 170 9.97 3.63 6.80
C ARG A 170 9.00 2.84 5.94
N GLU A 171 8.55 1.70 6.42
CA GLU A 171 7.54 0.89 5.75
C GLU A 171 6.19 1.62 5.63
N VAL A 172 5.63 1.63 4.43
CA VAL A 172 4.26 2.04 4.14
C VAL A 172 3.35 0.88 4.52
N ARG A 173 2.53 1.11 5.52
CA ARG A 173 1.63 0.08 6.07
C ARG A 173 0.19 0.24 5.58
N ASP A 174 -0.04 1.32 4.84
CA ASP A 174 -1.31 1.65 4.22
C ASP A 174 -1.06 2.41 2.93
N LEU A 175 -1.68 1.98 1.86
CA LEU A 175 -1.51 2.61 0.53
C LEU A 175 -1.95 4.07 0.50
N SER A 176 -2.85 4.48 1.41
CA SER A 176 -3.22 5.90 1.56
C SER A 176 -2.05 6.80 1.93
N GLU A 177 -0.97 6.25 2.52
CA GLU A 177 0.27 6.99 2.78
C GLU A 177 0.96 7.41 1.47
N LEU A 178 0.78 6.66 0.38
CA LEU A 178 1.27 7.01 -0.95
C LEU A 178 0.48 8.17 -1.55
N ASP A 179 -0.80 8.21 -1.27
CA ASP A 179 -1.66 9.31 -1.70
C ASP A 179 -1.39 10.61 -0.91
N GLN A 180 -0.82 10.49 0.30
CA GLN A 180 -0.36 11.64 1.10
C GLN A 180 0.90 12.28 0.54
N LEU A 181 1.81 11.49 0.00
CA LEU A 181 3.08 11.99 -0.51
C LEU A 181 2.88 12.65 -1.87
N ASN A 182 3.15 13.96 -1.96
CA ASN A 182 3.13 14.66 -3.23
C ASN A 182 4.30 14.24 -4.11
N SER A 183 4.03 14.10 -5.40
CA SER A 183 5.06 13.74 -6.39
C SER A 183 6.22 14.74 -6.44
N ALA A 184 5.98 16.04 -6.22
CA ALA A 184 7.02 17.06 -6.16
C ALA A 184 7.98 16.89 -4.97
N ASP A 185 7.54 16.19 -3.92
CA ASP A 185 8.37 15.93 -2.74
C ASP A 185 9.20 14.65 -2.89
N ILE A 186 9.08 13.94 -4.01
CA ILE A 186 9.86 12.72 -4.29
C ILE A 186 11.13 13.10 -5.04
N ARG A 187 12.28 12.70 -4.50
CA ARG A 187 13.57 12.83 -5.18
C ARG A 187 13.75 11.72 -6.21
N ASP A 188 13.62 10.49 -5.78
CA ASP A 188 13.78 9.28 -6.59
C ASP A 188 12.98 8.11 -6.02
N VAL A 189 12.75 7.12 -6.87
CA VAL A 189 12.14 5.83 -6.50
C VAL A 189 13.07 4.71 -6.91
N GLU A 190 13.37 3.82 -5.97
CA GLU A 190 14.19 2.63 -6.17
C GLU A 190 13.30 1.40 -6.21
N ILE A 191 13.38 0.60 -7.27
CA ILE A 191 12.64 -0.65 -7.43
C ILE A 191 13.61 -1.81 -7.24
N VAL A 192 13.54 -2.47 -6.09
CA VAL A 192 14.35 -3.62 -5.70
C VAL A 192 13.59 -4.90 -6.05
N ARG A 193 13.98 -5.55 -7.12
CA ARG A 193 13.31 -6.77 -7.60
C ARG A 193 13.72 -8.03 -6.84
N ASN A 194 14.88 -7.98 -6.19
CA ASN A 194 15.48 -9.12 -5.49
C ASN A 194 15.96 -8.66 -4.11
N PRO A 195 15.01 -8.44 -3.16
CA PRO A 195 15.36 -7.93 -1.84
C PRO A 195 16.21 -8.93 -1.06
N GLY A 196 17.26 -8.43 -0.41
CA GLY A 196 18.24 -9.19 0.34
C GLY A 196 17.72 -9.84 1.62
N ALA A 197 18.64 -10.44 2.39
CA ALA A 197 18.35 -11.22 3.59
C ALA A 197 17.80 -10.38 4.77
N GLY A 198 18.06 -9.07 4.79
CA GLY A 198 17.54 -8.15 5.80
C GLY A 198 16.02 -7.94 5.77
N TYR A 199 15.38 -8.27 4.63
CA TYR A 199 13.92 -8.29 4.50
C TYR A 199 13.35 -9.64 4.89
N ASP A 200 12.08 -9.65 5.33
CA ASP A 200 11.36 -10.90 5.61
C ASP A 200 11.39 -11.84 4.39
N ALA A 201 11.43 -13.17 4.65
CA ALA A 201 11.49 -14.14 3.57
C ALA A 201 10.24 -14.16 2.67
N SER A 202 9.11 -13.61 3.12
CA SER A 202 7.89 -13.44 2.31
C SER A 202 7.98 -12.28 1.31
N VAL A 203 8.89 -11.32 1.51
CA VAL A 203 9.01 -10.11 0.68
C VAL A 203 9.70 -10.42 -0.64
N LYS A 204 8.94 -10.43 -1.74
CA LYS A 204 9.41 -10.78 -3.09
C LYS A 204 9.94 -9.57 -3.88
N ALA A 205 9.51 -8.36 -3.55
CA ALA A 205 9.96 -7.12 -4.16
C ALA A 205 9.81 -5.95 -3.19
N VAL A 206 10.64 -4.91 -3.35
CA VAL A 206 10.62 -3.71 -2.52
C VAL A 206 10.66 -2.46 -3.39
N ILE A 207 9.90 -1.45 -3.02
CA ILE A 207 9.94 -0.10 -3.58
C ILE A 207 10.37 0.86 -2.49
N ARG A 208 11.46 1.59 -2.72
CA ARG A 208 11.95 2.62 -1.80
C ARG A 208 11.72 3.99 -2.40
N ILE A 209 10.92 4.82 -1.77
CA ILE A 209 10.66 6.21 -2.17
C ILE A 209 11.54 7.10 -1.33
N ASN A 210 12.45 7.82 -1.95
CA ASN A 210 13.31 8.80 -1.30
C ASN A 210 12.76 10.20 -1.56
N THR A 211 12.53 10.97 -0.49
CA THR A 211 11.95 12.31 -0.60
C THR A 211 13.02 13.39 -0.58
N VAL A 212 12.67 14.55 -1.13
CA VAL A 212 13.46 15.79 -0.99
C VAL A 212 13.42 16.20 0.50
N ARG A 213 14.56 16.70 1.00
CA ARG A 213 14.60 17.26 2.35
C ARG A 213 14.04 18.67 2.32
N HIS A 214 12.86 18.87 2.87
CA HIS A 214 12.38 20.20 3.17
C HIS A 214 12.91 20.62 4.56
N ALA A 215 13.68 21.70 4.59
CA ALA A 215 14.14 22.31 5.82
C ALA A 215 13.05 23.27 6.30
N GLY A 216 12.59 23.12 7.55
CA GLY A 216 11.68 24.07 8.19
C GLY A 216 11.11 23.51 9.49
N ASP A 217 11.27 24.27 10.56
CA ASP A 217 10.53 24.09 11.80
C ASP A 217 9.15 24.75 11.64
N GLY A 218 8.19 24.37 12.46
CA GLY A 218 6.87 24.95 12.49
C GLY A 218 5.74 23.95 12.30
N PHE A 219 4.54 24.47 12.20
CA PHE A 219 3.31 23.73 11.94
C PHE A 219 3.03 23.63 10.43
N GLY A 220 2.55 22.49 10.01
CA GLY A 220 2.09 22.26 8.64
C GLY A 220 0.94 21.28 8.59
N PHE A 221 0.16 21.34 7.53
CA PHE A 221 -0.92 20.39 7.27
C PHE A 221 -1.12 20.13 5.77
N ASP A 222 -1.76 19.01 5.47
CA ASP A 222 -2.17 18.57 4.14
C ASP A 222 -3.56 17.96 4.26
N ALA A 223 -4.54 18.54 3.59
CA ALA A 223 -5.91 18.07 3.57
C ALA A 223 -6.28 17.65 2.14
N ARG A 224 -6.90 16.47 2.03
CA ARG A 224 -7.36 15.89 0.76
C ARG A 224 -8.77 15.36 0.91
N SER A 225 -9.61 15.71 -0.08
CA SER A 225 -10.94 15.15 -0.26
C SER A 225 -11.02 14.54 -1.65
N SER A 226 -11.46 13.29 -1.75
CA SER A 226 -11.65 12.58 -3.01
C SER A 226 -13.03 11.97 -3.05
N TRP A 227 -13.75 12.29 -4.09
CA TRP A 227 -15.07 11.77 -4.40
C TRP A 227 -15.00 10.94 -5.68
N TYR A 228 -15.56 9.74 -5.63
CA TYR A 228 -15.65 8.82 -6.75
C TYR A 228 -17.12 8.55 -7.03
N GLU A 229 -17.51 8.59 -8.28
CA GLU A 229 -18.87 8.34 -8.75
C GLU A 229 -18.86 7.32 -9.87
N GLY A 230 -19.46 6.15 -9.65
CA GLY A 230 -19.67 5.06 -10.58
C GLY A 230 -21.12 4.58 -10.53
N GLU A 231 -21.35 3.28 -10.48
CA GLU A 231 -22.64 2.69 -10.09
C GLU A 231 -22.87 2.86 -8.57
N THR A 232 -21.78 3.06 -7.85
CA THR A 232 -21.75 3.39 -6.41
C THR A 232 -20.95 4.67 -6.17
N THR A 233 -21.17 5.32 -5.03
CA THR A 233 -20.43 6.52 -4.63
C THR A 233 -19.43 6.19 -3.54
N ASP A 234 -18.16 6.55 -3.72
CA ASP A 234 -17.09 6.41 -2.74
C ASP A 234 -16.56 7.77 -2.30
N LEU A 235 -16.13 7.84 -1.05
CA LEU A 235 -15.57 9.05 -0.44
C LEU A 235 -14.31 8.70 0.34
N ARG A 236 -13.26 9.53 0.19
CA ARG A 236 -12.03 9.45 0.99
C ARG A 236 -11.61 10.82 1.46
N GLU A 237 -11.58 10.99 2.78
CA GLU A 237 -11.18 12.21 3.45
C GLU A 237 -9.90 12.00 4.22
N GLN A 238 -8.96 12.92 4.11
CA GLN A 238 -7.65 12.78 4.73
C GLN A 238 -7.13 14.12 5.24
N LEU A 239 -6.66 14.11 6.48
CA LEU A 239 -5.98 15.24 7.10
C LEU A 239 -4.67 14.76 7.71
N ASN A 240 -3.57 15.37 7.30
CA ASN A 240 -2.25 15.20 7.89
C ASN A 240 -1.84 16.47 8.58
N VAL A 241 -1.28 16.36 9.78
CA VAL A 241 -0.74 17.46 10.54
C VAL A 241 0.67 17.13 11.00
N ASN A 242 1.55 18.11 11.01
CA ASN A 242 2.89 17.96 11.57
C ASN A 242 3.34 19.23 12.27
N TRP A 243 4.13 19.05 13.32
CA TRP A 243 4.79 20.12 14.05
C TRP A 243 6.23 19.73 14.34
N ARG A 244 7.17 20.65 14.07
CA ARG A 244 8.60 20.44 14.27
C ARG A 244 9.22 21.57 15.03
N ARG A 245 10.05 21.24 15.99
CA ARG A 245 10.86 22.22 16.71
C ARG A 245 11.97 21.51 17.48
N ASN A 246 13.20 22.02 17.41
CA ASN A 246 14.33 21.59 18.23
C ASN A 246 14.55 20.07 18.24
N GLY A 247 14.58 19.44 17.08
CA GLY A 247 14.78 17.98 16.94
C GLY A 247 13.53 17.14 17.19
N TRP A 248 12.43 17.70 17.70
CA TRP A 248 11.14 17.04 17.80
C TRP A 248 10.35 17.13 16.49
N ASP A 249 9.72 16.04 16.11
CA ASP A 249 8.77 15.96 15.01
C ASP A 249 7.53 15.20 15.49
N VAL A 250 6.46 15.94 15.76
CA VAL A 250 5.15 15.38 16.15
C VAL A 250 4.26 15.40 14.94
N PHE A 251 3.60 14.30 14.65
CA PHE A 251 2.77 14.16 13.47
C PHE A 251 1.49 13.38 13.76
N GLY A 252 0.47 13.68 13.02
CA GLY A 252 -0.82 12.99 13.09
C GLY A 252 -1.45 12.85 11.72
N ASN A 253 -2.31 11.86 11.59
CA ASN A 253 -3.11 11.61 10.41
C ASN A 253 -4.50 11.12 10.81
N ILE A 254 -5.52 11.65 10.16
CA ILE A 254 -6.88 11.13 10.20
C ILE A 254 -7.26 10.78 8.77
N LEU A 255 -7.69 9.56 8.56
CA LEU A 255 -8.17 9.05 7.30
C LEU A 255 -9.54 8.43 7.52
N TYR A 256 -10.51 8.87 6.75
CA TYR A 256 -11.87 8.31 6.71
C TYR A 256 -12.17 7.87 5.29
N GLY A 257 -12.79 6.71 5.14
CA GLY A 257 -13.27 6.22 3.87
C GLY A 257 -14.67 5.62 4.00
N ARG A 258 -15.45 5.82 2.96
CA ARG A 258 -16.66 5.07 2.64
C ARG A 258 -16.44 4.50 1.25
N GLY A 259 -16.41 3.18 1.15
CA GLY A 259 -16.34 2.44 -0.09
C GLY A 259 -17.60 1.62 -0.28
N ALA A 260 -18.12 1.57 -1.49
CA ALA A 260 -19.15 0.63 -1.86
C ALA A 260 -18.62 -0.27 -2.99
N TYR A 261 -19.12 -1.48 -3.08
CA TYR A 261 -18.77 -2.37 -4.17
C TYR A 261 -20.00 -3.06 -4.71
N LEU A 262 -19.93 -3.37 -5.98
CA LEU A 262 -20.94 -4.11 -6.69
C LEU A 262 -20.26 -5.20 -7.52
N ILE A 263 -20.78 -6.42 -7.43
CA ILE A 263 -20.33 -7.57 -8.20
C ILE A 263 -21.55 -8.23 -8.83
N ASP A 264 -21.54 -8.41 -10.16
CA ASP A 264 -22.49 -9.23 -10.90
C ASP A 264 -21.72 -10.38 -11.53
N SER A 265 -21.99 -11.61 -11.08
CA SER A 265 -21.30 -12.81 -11.55
C SER A 265 -22.28 -13.81 -12.18
N ARG A 266 -21.87 -14.38 -13.28
CA ARG A 266 -22.53 -15.53 -13.90
C ARG A 266 -21.62 -16.74 -13.81
N ILE A 267 -22.14 -17.83 -13.21
CA ILE A 267 -21.34 -19.01 -12.92
C ILE A 267 -22.08 -20.24 -13.46
N THR A 268 -21.48 -20.90 -14.43
CA THR A 268 -21.93 -22.23 -14.88
C THR A 268 -20.99 -23.25 -14.24
N GLN A 269 -21.54 -24.15 -13.43
CA GLN A 269 -20.76 -25.17 -12.73
C GLN A 269 -21.25 -26.56 -13.16
N LEU A 270 -20.32 -27.41 -13.57
CA LEU A 270 -20.55 -28.81 -13.87
C LEU A 270 -19.84 -29.66 -12.81
N THR A 271 -20.58 -30.46 -12.06
CA THR A 271 -20.04 -31.37 -11.04
C THR A 271 -20.37 -32.80 -11.42
N ARG A 272 -19.33 -33.61 -11.73
CA ARG A 272 -19.42 -35.00 -12.12
C ARG A 272 -19.18 -35.89 -10.93
N LEU A 273 -20.25 -36.36 -10.35
CA LEU A 273 -20.28 -37.38 -9.28
C LEU A 273 -20.88 -38.67 -9.83
N ASP A 274 -21.72 -39.35 -9.05
CA ASP A 274 -22.59 -40.46 -9.58
C ASP A 274 -23.64 -39.91 -10.54
N THR A 275 -23.99 -38.65 -10.43
CA THR A 275 -24.90 -37.84 -11.23
C THR A 275 -24.14 -36.65 -11.80
N LEU A 276 -24.42 -36.25 -13.02
CA LEU A 276 -23.91 -34.97 -13.58
C LEU A 276 -24.81 -33.84 -13.12
N TRP A 277 -24.27 -33.01 -12.20
CA TRP A 277 -24.92 -31.80 -11.74
C TRP A 277 -24.49 -30.61 -12.57
N GLN A 278 -25.43 -29.94 -13.20
CA GLN A 278 -25.24 -28.66 -13.87
C GLN A 278 -25.97 -27.58 -13.10
N GLN A 279 -25.23 -26.55 -12.70
CA GLN A 279 -25.74 -25.38 -12.00
C GLN A 279 -25.50 -24.12 -12.85
N GLU A 280 -26.54 -23.36 -13.09
CA GLU A 280 -26.48 -22.03 -13.69
C GLU A 280 -26.81 -21.02 -12.61
N ASN A 281 -25.82 -20.24 -12.23
CA ASN A 281 -25.89 -19.36 -11.07
C ASN A 281 -25.75 -17.91 -11.51
N ALA A 282 -26.62 -17.05 -10.99
CA ALA A 282 -26.50 -15.60 -11.06
C ALA A 282 -26.33 -15.06 -9.64
N LEU A 283 -25.17 -14.44 -9.40
CA LEU A 283 -24.83 -13.82 -8.14
C LEU A 283 -24.77 -12.32 -8.31
N TYR A 284 -25.48 -11.61 -7.45
CA TYR A 284 -25.37 -10.17 -7.33
C TYR A 284 -25.02 -9.83 -5.88
N ALA A 285 -23.88 -9.13 -5.69
CA ALA A 285 -23.43 -8.72 -4.37
C ALA A 285 -23.20 -7.22 -4.34
N MET A 286 -23.73 -6.58 -3.31
CA MET A 286 -23.51 -5.16 -3.01
C MET A 286 -23.15 -5.00 -1.54
N GLY A 287 -22.17 -4.18 -1.26
CA GLY A 287 -21.76 -3.87 0.08
C GLY A 287 -21.28 -2.44 0.25
N VAL A 288 -21.33 -1.95 1.48
CA VAL A 288 -20.82 -0.64 1.87
C VAL A 288 -19.94 -0.82 3.08
N ASP A 289 -18.66 -0.54 2.90
CA ASP A 289 -17.65 -0.57 3.96
C ASP A 289 -17.32 0.86 4.39
N ARG A 290 -17.22 1.08 5.70
CA ARG A 290 -16.79 2.35 6.29
C ARG A 290 -15.61 2.09 7.20
N TRP A 291 -14.57 2.84 7.00
CA TRP A 291 -13.36 2.70 7.78
C TRP A 291 -12.77 4.05 8.17
N MET A 292 -12.15 4.08 9.33
CA MET A 292 -11.45 5.24 9.84
C MET A 292 -10.12 4.79 10.42
N ARG A 293 -9.10 5.61 10.25
CA ARG A 293 -7.80 5.41 10.87
C ARG A 293 -7.31 6.72 11.44
N ILE A 294 -6.89 6.66 12.69
CA ILE A 294 -6.30 7.77 13.41
C ILE A 294 -4.88 7.35 13.77
N MET A 295 -3.90 8.11 13.34
CA MET A 295 -2.49 7.84 13.62
C MET A 295 -1.87 9.07 14.28
N ALA A 296 -1.12 8.86 15.36
CA ALA A 296 -0.32 9.87 16.01
C ALA A 296 1.07 9.31 16.28
N GLY A 297 2.08 10.16 16.19
CA GLY A 297 3.43 9.73 16.44
C GLY A 297 4.38 10.90 16.73
N THR A 298 5.53 10.53 17.25
CA THR A 298 6.62 11.47 17.50
C THR A 298 7.94 10.84 17.10
N ASN A 299 8.85 11.70 16.70
CA ASN A 299 10.24 11.38 16.46
C ASN A 299 11.11 12.41 17.16
N TRP A 300 12.09 11.96 17.89
CA TRP A 300 13.05 12.80 18.55
C TRP A 300 14.46 12.53 18.02
N GLU A 301 15.05 13.56 17.44
CA GLU A 301 16.45 13.60 17.03
C GLU A 301 17.28 13.99 18.26
N ILE A 302 17.76 12.99 19.02
CA ILE A 302 18.60 13.19 20.19
C ILE A 302 19.93 13.87 19.78
N SER A 303 20.44 13.45 18.61
CA SER A 303 21.59 14.02 17.93
C SER A 303 21.50 13.69 16.43
N PRO A 304 22.34 14.30 15.56
CA PRO A 304 22.33 13.99 14.12
C PRO A 304 22.54 12.50 13.77
N LYS A 305 22.98 11.70 14.75
CA LYS A 305 23.25 10.27 14.58
C LYS A 305 22.30 9.36 15.37
N HIS A 306 21.41 9.89 16.23
CA HIS A 306 20.59 9.10 17.14
C HIS A 306 19.13 9.58 17.12
N TYR A 307 18.21 8.68 16.80
CA TYR A 307 16.79 8.93 16.67
C TYR A 307 16.00 7.89 17.45
N VAL A 308 14.98 8.34 18.14
CA VAL A 308 13.96 7.49 18.76
C VAL A 308 12.59 7.94 18.30
N GLY A 309 11.64 7.06 18.23
CA GLY A 309 10.29 7.45 17.89
C GLY A 309 9.24 6.42 18.31
N LEU A 310 8.04 6.92 18.41
CA LEU A 310 6.84 6.17 18.76
C LEU A 310 5.73 6.52 17.78
N ARG A 311 4.99 5.51 17.32
CA ARG A 311 3.81 5.68 16.48
C ARG A 311 2.69 4.78 16.96
N TYR A 312 1.55 5.37 17.20
CA TYR A 312 0.32 4.66 17.52
C TYR A 312 -0.72 4.86 16.44
N THR A 313 -1.40 3.79 16.06
CA THR A 313 -2.48 3.79 15.09
C THR A 313 -3.70 3.12 15.70
N LEU A 314 -4.82 3.80 15.62
CA LEU A 314 -6.14 3.33 16.03
C LEU A 314 -7.05 3.25 14.80
N SER A 315 -7.64 2.09 14.55
CA SER A 315 -8.79 1.96 13.66
C SER A 315 -10.02 1.74 14.55
N PRO A 316 -10.83 2.78 14.80
CA PRO A 316 -11.98 2.67 15.70
C PRO A 316 -13.09 1.85 15.04
N THR A 317 -13.95 1.26 15.86
CA THR A 317 -15.22 0.69 15.40
C THR A 317 -16.10 1.82 14.88
N LEU A 318 -16.58 1.67 13.67
CA LEU A 318 -17.60 2.51 13.06
C LEU A 318 -18.95 1.77 13.06
N ARG A 319 -19.83 2.14 12.13
CA ARG A 319 -21.04 1.35 11.87
C ARG A 319 -20.65 0.02 11.26
N ASP A 320 -21.49 -1.00 11.49
CA ASP A 320 -21.33 -2.31 10.86
C ASP A 320 -21.27 -2.19 9.34
N ASP A 321 -20.37 -2.95 8.74
CA ASP A 321 -20.34 -3.16 7.29
C ASP A 321 -21.47 -4.13 6.94
N ILE A 322 -22.32 -3.75 5.99
CA ILE A 322 -23.48 -4.54 5.58
C ILE A 322 -23.30 -4.92 4.12
N ASN A 323 -23.33 -6.22 3.87
CA ASN A 323 -23.21 -6.79 2.54
C ASN A 323 -24.46 -7.62 2.25
N HIS A 324 -25.10 -7.36 1.11
CA HIS A 324 -26.21 -8.12 0.59
C HIS A 324 -25.75 -8.92 -0.63
N THR A 325 -26.05 -10.20 -0.61
CA THR A 325 -25.75 -11.10 -1.74
C THR A 325 -27.01 -11.86 -2.09
N THR A 326 -27.49 -11.67 -3.32
CA THR A 326 -28.54 -12.50 -3.88
C THR A 326 -27.92 -13.54 -4.81
N PHE A 327 -28.44 -14.74 -4.75
CA PHE A 327 -27.94 -15.87 -5.52
C PHE A 327 -29.12 -16.65 -6.08
N ASN A 328 -29.25 -16.67 -7.43
CA ASN A 328 -30.25 -17.46 -8.13
C ASN A 328 -29.56 -18.65 -8.77
N SER A 329 -30.10 -19.84 -8.59
CA SER A 329 -29.55 -21.07 -9.12
C SER A 329 -30.60 -21.90 -9.77
N MET A 330 -30.33 -22.33 -11.01
CA MET A 330 -31.08 -23.38 -11.74
C MET A 330 -30.21 -24.63 -11.80
N VAL A 331 -30.75 -25.77 -11.38
CA VAL A 331 -29.99 -27.02 -11.26
C VAL A 331 -30.63 -28.12 -12.08
N HIS A 332 -29.80 -28.82 -12.83
CA HIS A 332 -30.15 -30.02 -13.57
C HIS A 332 -29.33 -31.21 -13.05
N ALA A 333 -29.95 -32.39 -13.00
CA ALA A 333 -29.34 -33.66 -12.67
C ALA A 333 -29.48 -34.57 -13.91
N ASP A 334 -28.35 -35.00 -14.51
CA ASP A 334 -28.32 -35.77 -15.74
C ASP A 334 -29.20 -35.16 -16.88
N SER A 335 -29.11 -33.80 -16.99
CA SER A 335 -29.90 -32.97 -17.93
C SER A 335 -31.40 -32.82 -17.61
N ALA A 336 -31.95 -33.49 -16.59
CA ALA A 336 -33.29 -33.26 -16.11
C ALA A 336 -33.34 -32.10 -15.12
N PHE A 337 -34.40 -31.27 -15.16
CA PHE A 337 -34.60 -30.23 -14.16
C PHE A 337 -34.70 -30.88 -12.77
N TYR A 338 -33.85 -30.39 -11.85
CA TYR A 338 -33.81 -30.88 -10.48
C TYR A 338 -34.42 -29.89 -9.49
N ASP A 339 -33.98 -28.62 -9.55
CA ASP A 339 -34.47 -27.58 -8.62
C ASP A 339 -34.12 -26.17 -9.13
N GLU A 340 -34.83 -25.19 -8.62
CA GLU A 340 -34.54 -23.79 -8.80
C GLU A 340 -34.64 -23.13 -7.40
N TRP A 341 -33.60 -22.45 -6.97
CA TRP A 341 -33.63 -21.75 -5.70
C TRP A 341 -33.12 -20.32 -5.78
N HIS A 342 -33.62 -19.50 -4.89
CA HIS A 342 -33.19 -18.14 -4.64
C HIS A 342 -32.66 -18.06 -3.21
N SER A 343 -31.48 -17.45 -3.03
CA SER A 343 -30.89 -17.16 -1.72
C SER A 343 -30.70 -15.67 -1.56
N ASP A 344 -31.20 -15.10 -0.47
CA ASP A 344 -30.93 -13.74 -0.03
C ASP A 344 -30.10 -13.81 1.25
N ASN A 345 -28.88 -13.33 1.17
CA ASN A 345 -27.91 -13.37 2.27
C ASN A 345 -27.50 -11.97 2.69
N ALA A 346 -27.91 -11.59 3.90
CA ALA A 346 -27.46 -10.38 4.57
C ALA A 346 -26.30 -10.70 5.52
N ARG A 347 -25.12 -10.15 5.25
CA ARG A 347 -23.96 -10.26 6.14
C ARG A 347 -23.70 -8.92 6.81
N ARG A 348 -23.57 -8.96 8.13
CA ARG A 348 -23.19 -7.82 8.97
C ARG A 348 -21.86 -8.11 9.64
N THR A 349 -20.85 -7.23 9.41
CA THR A 349 -19.55 -7.35 10.04
C THR A 349 -19.30 -6.16 10.97
N THR A 350 -19.04 -6.46 12.24
CA THR A 350 -18.62 -5.50 13.27
C THR A 350 -17.14 -5.69 13.52
N ASN A 351 -16.34 -4.65 13.30
CA ASN A 351 -14.91 -4.67 13.59
C ASN A 351 -14.65 -4.10 14.98
N ASP A 352 -13.93 -4.84 15.83
CA ASP A 352 -13.43 -4.32 17.11
C ASP A 352 -12.39 -3.22 16.84
N PRO A 353 -12.15 -2.27 17.77
CA PRO A 353 -11.07 -1.30 17.62
C PRO A 353 -9.74 -2.01 17.41
N ALA A 354 -9.05 -1.71 16.31
CA ALA A 354 -7.71 -2.24 16.08
C ALA A 354 -6.66 -1.26 16.55
N HIS A 355 -5.69 -1.77 17.30
CA HIS A 355 -4.59 -0.99 17.88
C HIS A 355 -3.27 -1.48 17.31
N ARG A 356 -2.41 -0.54 16.89
CA ARG A 356 -1.05 -0.83 16.50
C ARG A 356 -0.09 0.18 17.12
N LEU A 357 0.95 -0.33 17.75
CA LEU A 357 2.02 0.46 18.34
C LEU A 357 3.34 0.05 17.69
N ASN A 358 4.14 1.03 17.29
CA ASN A 358 5.53 0.80 16.88
C ASN A 358 6.43 1.77 17.65
N ALA A 359 7.50 1.24 18.22
CA ALA A 359 8.59 2.01 18.82
C ALA A 359 9.90 1.63 18.13
N TYR A 360 10.80 2.61 17.95
CA TYR A 360 12.09 2.35 17.32
C TYR A 360 13.22 3.18 17.92
N TYR A 361 14.43 2.65 17.78
CA TYR A 361 15.69 3.35 17.90
C TYR A 361 16.48 3.16 16.60
N ASN A 362 17.00 4.23 16.02
CA ASN A 362 17.89 4.22 14.88
C ASN A 362 19.09 5.12 15.16
N GLY A 363 20.31 4.57 15.11
CA GLY A 363 21.49 5.35 15.46
C GLY A 363 22.80 4.76 14.99
N THR A 364 23.89 5.50 15.20
CA THR A 364 25.24 5.07 14.83
C THR A 364 26.19 5.33 16.01
N VAL A 365 26.78 4.25 16.54
CA VAL A 365 27.78 4.29 17.62
C VAL A 365 29.15 3.99 17.02
N GLY A 366 30.01 5.00 16.95
CA GLY A 366 31.26 4.89 16.20
C GLY A 366 30.98 4.60 14.72
N ARG A 367 31.29 3.39 14.25
CA ARG A 367 31.04 2.89 12.89
C ARG A 367 29.87 1.88 12.82
N LEU A 368 29.33 1.50 13.97
CA LEU A 368 28.24 0.54 14.09
C LEU A 368 26.89 1.25 13.91
N GLY A 369 26.18 0.93 12.83
CA GLY A 369 24.78 1.30 12.63
C GLY A 369 23.87 0.36 13.42
N ILE A 370 22.85 0.90 14.09
CA ILE A 370 21.86 0.14 14.88
C ILE A 370 20.47 0.57 14.44
N ASP A 371 19.62 -0.39 14.08
CA ASP A 371 18.20 -0.19 13.81
C ASP A 371 17.41 -1.22 14.62
N PHE A 372 16.66 -0.75 15.63
CA PHE A 372 15.87 -1.59 16.51
C PHE A 372 14.41 -1.16 16.46
N ASN A 373 13.51 -2.12 16.25
CA ASN A 373 12.07 -1.90 16.16
C ASN A 373 11.31 -2.88 17.02
N VAL A 374 10.22 -2.42 17.63
CA VAL A 374 9.24 -3.23 18.35
C VAL A 374 7.85 -2.85 17.86
N ASP A 375 7.06 -3.85 17.51
CA ASP A 375 5.66 -3.70 17.08
C ASP A 375 4.73 -4.52 17.97
N PHE A 376 3.57 -3.94 18.25
CA PHE A 376 2.44 -4.61 18.88
C PHE A 376 1.18 -4.32 18.07
N TYR A 377 0.37 -5.36 17.84
CA TYR A 377 -0.90 -5.27 17.11
C TYR A 377 -1.98 -6.10 17.76
N THR A 378 -3.19 -5.57 17.78
CA THR A 378 -4.40 -6.31 18.14
C THR A 378 -5.58 -5.85 17.30
N SER A 379 -6.42 -6.80 16.90
CA SER A 379 -7.66 -6.57 16.14
C SER A 379 -8.67 -7.67 16.43
N GLY A 380 -9.93 -7.42 16.09
CA GLY A 380 -10.97 -8.42 16.10
C GLY A 380 -12.09 -8.05 15.14
N SER A 381 -12.88 -9.05 14.76
CA SER A 381 -14.09 -8.87 13.97
C SER A 381 -15.11 -9.94 14.28
N THR A 382 -16.38 -9.57 14.18
CA THR A 382 -17.52 -10.50 14.28
C THR A 382 -18.38 -10.32 13.04
N SER A 383 -18.48 -11.37 12.22
CA SER A 383 -19.31 -11.39 11.02
C SER A 383 -20.49 -12.31 11.23
N ARG A 384 -21.71 -11.78 11.07
CA ARG A 384 -22.97 -12.51 11.13
C ARG A 384 -23.60 -12.55 9.77
N SER A 385 -23.95 -13.73 9.32
CA SER A 385 -24.64 -13.97 8.04
C SER A 385 -26.01 -14.57 8.31
N HIS A 386 -27.01 -14.05 7.63
CA HIS A 386 -28.37 -14.56 7.63
C HIS A 386 -28.78 -14.81 6.18
N ALA A 387 -28.83 -16.07 5.76
CA ALA A 387 -29.23 -16.49 4.44
C ALA A 387 -30.61 -17.13 4.50
N VAL A 388 -31.54 -16.65 3.66
CA VAL A 388 -32.84 -17.20 3.44
C VAL A 388 -32.89 -17.79 2.05
N GLU A 389 -33.12 -19.10 1.95
CA GLU A 389 -33.18 -19.80 0.68
C GLU A 389 -34.58 -20.35 0.46
N THR A 390 -35.21 -19.91 -0.63
CA THR A 390 -36.49 -20.45 -1.11
C THR A 390 -36.20 -21.40 -2.27
N SER A 391 -36.86 -22.58 -2.25
CA SER A 391 -36.64 -23.62 -3.26
C SER A 391 -37.99 -23.98 -3.90
N ARG A 392 -37.95 -24.31 -5.19
CA ARG A 392 -39.13 -24.72 -5.94
C ARG A 392 -39.53 -26.13 -5.66
N MET A 393 -38.56 -27.02 -5.42
CA MET A 393 -38.77 -28.47 -5.34
C MET A 393 -38.45 -29.04 -3.94
N GLN A 394 -37.76 -28.27 -3.08
CA GLN A 394 -37.35 -28.70 -1.75
C GLN A 394 -37.87 -27.72 -0.71
N GLU A 395 -37.74 -28.07 0.58
CA GLU A 395 -38.08 -27.18 1.68
C GLU A 395 -37.18 -25.94 1.67
N ASP A 396 -37.77 -24.81 2.04
CA ASP A 396 -37.05 -23.59 2.27
C ASP A 396 -36.04 -23.75 3.41
N ARG A 397 -34.94 -22.99 3.36
CA ARG A 397 -33.89 -23.11 4.35
C ARG A 397 -33.49 -21.72 4.88
N VAL A 398 -33.23 -21.65 6.13
CA VAL A 398 -32.57 -20.51 6.78
C VAL A 398 -31.24 -20.99 7.31
N VAL A 399 -30.19 -20.23 7.02
CA VAL A 399 -28.83 -20.53 7.47
C VAL A 399 -28.25 -19.30 8.16
N ASN A 400 -28.06 -19.41 9.47
CA ASN A 400 -27.40 -18.39 10.27
C ASN A 400 -25.96 -18.83 10.56
N SER A 401 -25.02 -17.91 10.44
CA SER A 401 -23.66 -18.15 10.89
C SER A 401 -23.06 -16.94 11.58
N GLU A 402 -22.25 -17.19 12.58
CA GLU A 402 -21.41 -16.18 13.21
C GLU A 402 -19.96 -16.63 13.14
N ASN A 403 -19.10 -15.77 12.62
CA ASN A 403 -17.64 -15.95 12.63
C ASN A 403 -16.99 -14.85 13.45
N ARG A 404 -16.27 -15.21 14.52
CA ARG A 404 -15.57 -14.29 15.40
C ARG A 404 -14.08 -14.56 15.36
N VAL A 405 -13.32 -13.54 14.93
CA VAL A 405 -11.87 -13.61 14.83
C VAL A 405 -11.23 -12.59 15.77
N ARG A 406 -10.16 -12.98 16.47
CA ARG A 406 -9.32 -12.09 17.26
C ARG A 406 -7.87 -12.38 17.01
N ASN A 407 -7.08 -11.32 16.87
CA ASN A 407 -5.66 -11.39 16.56
C ASN A 407 -4.85 -10.57 17.56
N ARG A 408 -3.69 -11.10 17.97
CA ARG A 408 -2.65 -10.39 18.73
C ARG A 408 -1.30 -10.74 18.16
N LEU A 409 -0.47 -9.74 17.96
CA LEU A 409 0.89 -9.92 17.47
C LEU A 409 1.84 -9.02 18.25
N ALA A 410 2.99 -9.58 18.61
CA ALA A 410 4.14 -8.86 19.16
C ALA A 410 5.38 -9.24 18.36
N ALA A 411 6.16 -8.24 17.94
CA ALA A 411 7.35 -8.44 17.14
C ALA A 411 8.49 -7.52 17.56
N SER A 412 9.72 -8.01 17.42
CA SER A 412 10.93 -7.21 17.59
C SER A 412 11.93 -7.53 16.50
N LYS A 413 12.66 -6.52 16.00
CA LYS A 413 13.68 -6.65 14.95
C LYS A 413 14.89 -5.79 15.29
N LEU A 414 16.08 -6.37 15.21
CA LEU A 414 17.35 -5.70 15.37
C LEU A 414 18.20 -5.90 14.12
N ILE A 415 18.73 -4.79 13.56
CA ILE A 415 19.71 -4.80 12.47
C ILE A 415 20.93 -4.05 12.92
N LEU A 416 22.09 -4.66 12.76
CA LEU A 416 23.41 -4.10 13.01
C LEU A 416 24.14 -3.99 11.67
N SER A 417 24.66 -2.83 11.32
CA SER A 417 25.41 -2.58 10.09
C SER A 417 26.81 -2.07 10.41
N TYR A 418 27.83 -2.66 9.79
CA TYR A 418 29.21 -2.27 10.03
C TYR A 418 30.02 -2.29 8.72
N PRO A 419 30.76 -1.22 8.40
CA PRO A 419 31.64 -1.20 7.24
C PRO A 419 32.86 -2.07 7.48
N VAL A 420 33.07 -3.10 6.64
CA VAL A 420 34.15 -4.09 6.76
C VAL A 420 34.63 -4.50 5.37
N PHE A 421 35.96 -4.71 5.20
CA PHE A 421 36.60 -5.20 3.95
C PHE A 421 36.20 -4.41 2.69
N GLY A 422 35.99 -3.08 2.82
CA GLY A 422 35.60 -2.22 1.70
C GLY A 422 34.15 -2.37 1.24
N GLY A 423 33.32 -3.03 2.04
CA GLY A 423 31.89 -3.17 1.88
C GLY A 423 31.15 -2.90 3.17
N GLU A 424 29.86 -3.24 3.21
CA GLU A 424 28.99 -3.15 4.38
C GLU A 424 28.46 -4.53 4.74
N LEU A 425 28.67 -4.95 5.98
CA LEU A 425 28.08 -6.13 6.58
C LEU A 425 26.86 -5.70 7.42
N SER A 426 25.70 -6.25 7.11
CA SER A 426 24.48 -6.12 7.92
C SER A 426 24.11 -7.48 8.47
N ALA A 427 23.89 -7.56 9.79
CA ALA A 427 23.44 -8.78 10.44
C ALA A 427 22.35 -8.45 11.45
N GLY A 428 21.45 -9.38 11.70
CA GLY A 428 20.35 -9.10 12.61
C GLY A 428 19.46 -10.30 12.87
N GLY A 429 18.40 -10.05 13.63
CA GLY A 429 17.38 -11.03 13.95
C GLY A 429 16.02 -10.39 14.13
N GLU A 430 15.01 -11.21 13.99
CA GLU A 430 13.61 -10.83 14.17
C GLU A 430 12.88 -11.95 14.91
N TYR A 431 12.05 -11.56 15.86
CA TYR A 431 11.19 -12.45 16.61
C TYR A 431 9.76 -11.97 16.53
N VAL A 432 8.85 -12.87 16.16
CA VAL A 432 7.42 -12.58 16.04
C VAL A 432 6.63 -13.64 16.78
N ARG A 433 5.67 -13.21 17.59
CA ARG A 433 4.67 -14.05 18.22
C ARG A 433 3.29 -13.63 17.79
N THR A 434 2.51 -14.57 17.26
CA THR A 434 1.12 -14.38 16.84
C THR A 434 0.21 -15.29 17.66
N HIS A 435 -0.89 -14.74 18.13
CA HIS A 435 -1.99 -15.49 18.76
C HIS A 435 -3.29 -15.12 18.04
N ARG A 436 -4.00 -16.12 17.52
CA ARG A 436 -5.26 -15.95 16.79
C ARG A 436 -6.30 -16.92 17.31
N THR A 437 -7.51 -16.44 17.54
CA THR A 437 -8.71 -17.25 17.75
C THR A 437 -9.69 -17.04 16.61
N ASP A 438 -10.33 -18.10 16.13
CA ASP A 438 -11.28 -18.11 15.02
C ASP A 438 -12.42 -19.06 15.37
N MET A 439 -13.56 -18.49 15.83
CA MET A 439 -14.73 -19.22 16.26
C MET A 439 -15.81 -19.10 15.19
N TYR A 440 -16.30 -20.24 14.71
CA TYR A 440 -17.39 -20.31 13.76
C TYR A 440 -18.56 -21.08 14.36
N SER A 441 -19.77 -20.53 14.29
CA SER A 441 -20.98 -21.18 14.75
C SER A 441 -22.08 -21.16 13.69
N ASN A 442 -22.80 -22.26 13.56
CA ASN A 442 -24.01 -22.42 12.76
C ASN A 442 -25.09 -23.10 13.63
N PRO A 443 -26.09 -22.34 14.13
CA PRO A 443 -27.11 -22.86 15.02
C PRO A 443 -27.94 -23.98 14.40
N GLU A 444 -28.21 -23.94 13.10
CA GLU A 444 -28.99 -24.95 12.38
C GLU A 444 -28.21 -26.25 12.14
N ARG A 445 -26.88 -26.26 12.44
CA ARG A 445 -26.00 -27.42 12.27
C ARG A 445 -25.93 -27.96 10.84
N ILE A 446 -26.18 -27.10 9.84
CA ILE A 446 -26.03 -27.43 8.40
C ILE A 446 -24.54 -27.68 8.10
N VAL A 447 -23.67 -26.89 8.74
CA VAL A 447 -22.23 -27.06 8.77
C VAL A 447 -21.73 -27.13 10.21
N PRO A 448 -20.62 -27.83 10.50
CA PRO A 448 -20.13 -27.94 11.88
C PRO A 448 -19.67 -26.58 12.40
N SER A 449 -19.97 -26.32 13.66
CA SER A 449 -19.34 -25.23 14.43
C SER A 449 -17.93 -25.64 14.84
N SER A 450 -17.03 -24.69 14.98
CA SER A 450 -15.64 -24.93 15.36
C SER A 450 -15.05 -23.77 16.16
N ASP A 451 -14.12 -24.06 17.04
CA ASP A 451 -13.31 -23.08 17.79
C ASP A 451 -11.83 -23.41 17.55
N MET A 452 -11.15 -22.57 16.78
CA MET A 452 -9.77 -22.75 16.42
C MET A 452 -8.88 -21.69 17.09
N THR A 453 -7.80 -22.15 17.72
CA THR A 453 -6.75 -21.28 18.24
C THR A 453 -5.42 -21.62 17.56
N VAL A 454 -4.69 -20.60 17.15
CA VAL A 454 -3.36 -20.70 16.57
C VAL A 454 -2.40 -19.83 17.36
N ASP A 455 -1.38 -20.48 17.94
CA ASP A 455 -0.19 -19.82 18.49
C ASP A 455 1.00 -20.10 17.57
N GLU A 456 1.62 -19.03 17.06
CA GLU A 456 2.76 -19.14 16.15
C GLU A 456 3.93 -18.28 16.62
N TRP A 457 5.13 -18.86 16.57
CA TRP A 457 6.41 -18.21 16.86
C TRP A 457 7.30 -18.30 15.64
N ASN A 458 7.79 -17.18 15.17
CA ASN A 458 8.75 -17.09 14.09
C ASN A 458 10.02 -16.39 14.60
N SER A 459 11.14 -17.10 14.57
CA SER A 459 12.45 -16.58 14.94
C SER A 459 13.36 -16.61 13.73
N SER A 460 13.97 -15.51 13.37
CA SER A 460 14.84 -15.42 12.22
C SER A 460 16.18 -14.74 12.55
N LEU A 461 17.22 -15.20 11.88
CA LEU A 461 18.56 -14.60 11.88
C LEU A 461 18.99 -14.38 10.44
N PHE A 462 19.70 -13.29 10.18
CA PHE A 462 20.22 -13.02 8.84
C PHE A 462 21.57 -12.32 8.88
N ALA A 463 22.31 -12.51 7.81
CA ALA A 463 23.51 -11.74 7.50
C ALA A 463 23.57 -11.44 6.01
N GLU A 464 24.01 -10.23 5.66
CA GLU A 464 24.11 -9.77 4.29
C GLU A 464 25.38 -8.92 4.15
N TYR A 465 26.15 -9.13 3.10
CA TYR A 465 27.33 -8.37 2.77
C TYR A 465 27.21 -7.78 1.36
N ALA A 466 27.41 -6.48 1.24
CA ALA A 466 27.39 -5.76 -0.02
C ALA A 466 28.71 -5.03 -0.24
N ARG A 467 29.28 -5.14 -1.44
CA ARG A 467 30.57 -4.52 -1.79
C ARG A 467 30.59 -4.03 -3.23
N GLU A 468 31.15 -2.84 -3.42
CA GLU A 468 31.57 -2.35 -4.73
C GLU A 468 32.97 -2.92 -5.06
N THR A 469 33.10 -3.48 -6.25
CA THR A 469 34.35 -4.04 -6.78
C THR A 469 34.71 -3.35 -8.10
N PRO A 470 35.95 -3.44 -8.59
CA PRO A 470 36.33 -2.86 -9.89
C PRO A 470 35.53 -3.41 -11.09
N ILE A 471 34.94 -4.61 -10.98
CA ILE A 471 34.18 -5.25 -12.05
C ILE A 471 32.65 -5.12 -11.86
N GLY A 472 32.21 -4.54 -10.74
CA GLY A 472 30.79 -4.38 -10.45
C GLY A 472 30.46 -4.50 -8.95
N GLN A 473 29.19 -4.55 -8.64
CA GLN A 473 28.67 -4.61 -7.29
C GLN A 473 28.23 -6.03 -6.95
N LEU A 474 28.69 -6.54 -5.83
CA LEU A 474 28.35 -7.88 -5.32
C LEU A 474 27.53 -7.75 -4.04
N GLY A 475 26.41 -8.46 -3.98
CA GLY A 475 25.61 -8.65 -2.78
C GLY A 475 25.43 -10.14 -2.49
N VAL A 476 25.69 -10.56 -1.26
CA VAL A 476 25.47 -11.95 -0.79
C VAL A 476 24.82 -11.92 0.56
N GLY A 477 23.76 -12.69 0.74
CA GLY A 477 23.05 -12.77 2.01
C GLY A 477 22.46 -14.15 2.28
N LEU A 478 22.22 -14.41 3.54
CA LEU A 478 21.59 -15.63 4.02
C LEU A 478 20.66 -15.29 5.17
N ARG A 479 19.43 -15.77 5.10
CA ARG A 479 18.44 -15.71 6.19
C ARG A 479 18.06 -17.13 6.60
N TYR A 480 17.98 -17.35 7.89
CA TYR A 480 17.46 -18.57 8.52
C TYR A 480 16.20 -18.23 9.26
N GLU A 481 15.16 -19.05 9.13
CA GLU A 481 13.91 -18.92 9.88
C GLU A 481 13.55 -20.25 10.54
N HIS A 482 13.18 -20.14 11.82
CA HIS A 482 12.60 -21.21 12.63
C HIS A 482 11.17 -20.83 12.96
N VAL A 483 10.20 -21.63 12.51
CA VAL A 483 8.77 -21.41 12.75
C VAL A 483 8.20 -22.58 13.52
N ARG A 484 7.56 -22.27 14.63
CA ARG A 484 6.74 -23.21 15.41
C ARG A 484 5.29 -22.68 15.42
N SER A 485 4.33 -23.58 15.13
CA SER A 485 2.90 -23.27 15.21
C SER A 485 2.18 -24.37 15.95
N ASP A 486 1.42 -24.01 16.97
CA ASP A 486 0.56 -24.92 17.73
C ASP A 486 -0.91 -24.60 17.35
N TYR A 487 -1.63 -25.63 16.87
CA TYR A 487 -3.03 -25.55 16.47
C TYR A 487 -3.91 -26.31 17.44
N LEU A 488 -4.93 -25.64 17.94
CA LEU A 488 -5.99 -26.24 18.79
C LEU A 488 -7.31 -26.13 18.06
N SER A 489 -8.11 -27.20 18.08
CA SER A 489 -9.52 -27.19 17.69
C SER A 489 -10.33 -27.66 18.86
N ASP A 490 -11.34 -26.86 19.26
CA ASP A 490 -12.17 -27.12 20.44
C ASP A 490 -11.34 -27.41 21.72
N GLY A 491 -10.25 -26.63 21.87
CA GLY A 491 -9.31 -26.73 22.99
C GLY A 491 -8.39 -27.96 22.99
N ARG A 492 -8.39 -28.78 21.93
CA ARG A 492 -7.56 -29.95 21.80
C ARG A 492 -6.51 -29.77 20.70
N PRO A 493 -5.27 -30.23 20.91
CA PRO A 493 -4.28 -30.24 19.84
C PRO A 493 -4.77 -31.05 18.64
N LEU A 494 -4.60 -30.52 17.45
CA LEU A 494 -4.88 -31.24 16.21
C LEU A 494 -3.63 -32.03 15.81
N ASP A 495 -3.71 -33.36 15.89
CA ASP A 495 -2.61 -34.24 15.51
C ASP A 495 -2.17 -34.02 14.06
N GLY A 496 -0.85 -33.89 13.86
CA GLY A 496 -0.24 -33.65 12.55
C GLY A 496 -0.30 -32.20 12.05
N LEU A 497 -0.93 -31.28 12.79
CA LEU A 497 -1.00 -29.85 12.42
C LEU A 497 0.01 -28.97 13.15
N ASN A 498 0.54 -29.42 14.30
CA ASN A 498 1.63 -28.74 14.97
C ASN A 498 2.87 -28.74 14.08
N ARG A 499 3.37 -27.57 13.77
CA ARG A 499 4.46 -27.39 12.81
C ARG A 499 5.71 -26.92 13.54
N ASN A 500 6.82 -27.52 13.14
CA ASN A 500 8.13 -27.09 13.57
C ASN A 500 9.08 -27.30 12.39
N TYR A 501 9.48 -26.20 11.74
CA TYR A 501 10.33 -26.28 10.56
C TYR A 501 11.38 -25.19 10.51
N ASN A 502 12.49 -25.52 9.85
CA ASN A 502 13.64 -24.67 9.64
C ASN A 502 13.83 -24.44 8.15
N GLN A 503 14.04 -23.20 7.75
CA GLN A 503 14.23 -22.85 6.35
C GLN A 503 15.37 -21.86 6.17
N TRP A 504 16.11 -22.03 5.06
CA TRP A 504 17.22 -21.18 4.66
C TRP A 504 16.88 -20.43 3.37
N PHE A 505 17.16 -19.14 3.36
CA PHE A 505 16.84 -18.24 2.25
C PHE A 505 18.10 -17.51 1.79
N PRO A 506 18.93 -18.14 0.92
CA PRO A 506 20.08 -17.49 0.31
C PRO A 506 19.66 -16.46 -0.72
N ASN A 507 20.46 -15.41 -0.86
CA ASN A 507 20.39 -14.44 -1.94
C ASN A 507 21.77 -14.06 -2.42
N VAL A 508 21.93 -13.90 -3.74
CA VAL A 508 23.15 -13.43 -4.39
C VAL A 508 22.76 -12.48 -5.51
N SER A 509 23.46 -11.36 -5.62
CA SER A 509 23.29 -10.41 -6.71
C SER A 509 24.64 -9.91 -7.21
N PHE A 510 24.75 -9.73 -8.52
CA PHE A 510 25.90 -9.11 -9.15
C PHE A 510 25.41 -8.11 -10.20
N GLY A 511 25.82 -6.86 -10.04
CA GLY A 511 25.54 -5.76 -10.96
C GLY A 511 26.80 -5.22 -11.59
N THR A 512 26.78 -4.97 -12.90
CA THR A 512 27.93 -4.42 -13.64
C THR A 512 27.46 -3.54 -14.79
N GLN A 513 28.37 -2.74 -15.33
CA GLN A 513 28.13 -1.97 -16.55
C GLN A 513 29.07 -2.42 -17.66
N VAL A 514 28.51 -2.82 -18.79
CA VAL A 514 29.25 -3.25 -19.96
C VAL A 514 28.83 -2.41 -21.18
N LYS A 515 29.77 -1.66 -21.76
CA LYS A 515 29.55 -0.80 -22.95
C LYS A 515 28.33 0.13 -22.81
N GLY A 516 28.08 0.67 -21.60
CA GLY A 516 26.99 1.59 -21.32
C GLY A 516 25.64 0.91 -21.11
N VAL A 517 25.60 -0.41 -21.01
CA VAL A 517 24.44 -1.21 -20.57
C VAL A 517 24.66 -1.58 -19.11
N ASP A 518 23.76 -1.19 -18.24
CA ASP A 518 23.72 -1.67 -16.85
C ASP A 518 23.09 -3.06 -16.83
N LEU A 519 23.76 -4.03 -16.23
CA LEU A 519 23.32 -5.42 -16.12
C LEU A 519 23.29 -5.85 -14.66
N GLN A 520 22.26 -6.57 -14.26
CA GLN A 520 22.18 -7.22 -12.95
C GLN A 520 21.68 -8.66 -13.11
N LEU A 521 22.42 -9.60 -12.56
CA LEU A 521 22.02 -10.98 -12.36
C LEU A 521 21.77 -11.21 -10.87
N ALA A 522 20.65 -11.82 -10.53
CA ALA A 522 20.34 -12.11 -9.14
C ALA A 522 19.66 -13.47 -8.98
N TYR A 523 19.96 -14.11 -7.87
CA TYR A 523 19.25 -15.29 -7.37
C TYR A 523 18.71 -15.01 -5.97
N THR A 524 17.45 -15.40 -5.73
CA THR A 524 16.83 -15.29 -4.41
C THR A 524 15.99 -16.53 -4.10
N ALA A 525 16.06 -16.98 -2.85
CA ALA A 525 15.08 -17.92 -2.29
C ALA A 525 14.12 -17.15 -1.37
N LYS A 526 12.81 -17.38 -1.52
CA LYS A 526 11.75 -16.70 -0.78
C LYS A 526 10.65 -17.70 -0.40
N THR A 527 9.82 -17.34 0.57
CA THR A 527 8.68 -18.16 0.98
C THR A 527 7.37 -17.37 0.88
N GLN A 528 6.27 -18.09 0.77
CA GLN A 528 4.93 -17.56 0.98
C GLN A 528 4.17 -18.52 1.87
N ARG A 529 3.96 -18.10 3.11
CA ARG A 529 3.15 -18.89 4.06
C ARG A 529 1.68 -18.73 3.73
N PRO A 530 0.87 -19.80 3.83
CA PRO A 530 -0.58 -19.68 3.68
C PRO A 530 -1.15 -18.68 4.69
N SER A 531 -2.18 -17.93 4.31
CA SER A 531 -2.92 -17.08 5.24
C SER A 531 -3.66 -17.94 6.28
N TYR A 532 -3.99 -17.36 7.43
CA TYR A 532 -4.75 -18.10 8.44
C TYR A 532 -6.15 -18.50 7.93
N ARG A 533 -6.73 -17.74 6.99
CA ARG A 533 -7.97 -18.13 6.31
C ARG A 533 -7.79 -19.38 5.45
N GLN A 534 -6.66 -19.54 4.76
CA GLN A 534 -6.36 -20.75 4.00
C GLN A 534 -6.08 -21.96 4.90
N LEU A 535 -5.64 -21.71 6.14
CA LEU A 535 -5.32 -22.74 7.12
C LEU A 535 -6.48 -23.12 8.04
N THR A 536 -7.64 -22.44 7.96
CA THR A 536 -8.78 -22.73 8.82
C THR A 536 -9.38 -24.11 8.54
N SER A 537 -9.90 -24.75 9.56
CA SER A 537 -10.73 -25.95 9.45
C SER A 537 -12.23 -25.61 9.41
N ASN A 538 -12.60 -24.33 9.53
CA ASN A 538 -13.97 -23.89 9.49
C ASN A 538 -14.60 -24.21 8.13
N VAL A 539 -15.82 -24.76 8.13
CA VAL A 539 -16.59 -25.03 6.92
C VAL A 539 -17.65 -23.94 6.79
N TYR A 540 -17.54 -23.14 5.73
CA TYR A 540 -18.43 -22.03 5.45
C TYR A 540 -19.51 -22.47 4.46
N TYR A 541 -20.75 -22.11 4.73
CA TYR A 541 -21.88 -22.33 3.86
C TYR A 541 -21.87 -21.31 2.72
N ALA A 542 -21.81 -21.75 1.47
CA ALA A 542 -21.94 -20.90 0.30
C ALA A 542 -23.34 -21.00 -0.31
N ASN A 543 -23.83 -22.23 -0.57
CA ASN A 543 -25.17 -22.57 -1.01
C ASN A 543 -25.44 -24.06 -0.79
N ARG A 544 -26.63 -24.54 -1.20
CA ARG A 544 -27.09 -25.94 -1.00
C ARG A 544 -26.15 -27.01 -1.55
N LEU A 545 -25.42 -26.72 -2.63
CA LEU A 545 -24.52 -27.67 -3.29
C LEU A 545 -23.05 -27.28 -3.21
N THR A 546 -22.72 -26.21 -2.49
CA THR A 546 -21.34 -25.71 -2.39
C THR A 546 -21.00 -25.26 -0.98
N LEU A 547 -19.96 -25.84 -0.41
CA LEU A 547 -19.33 -25.43 0.84
C LEU A 547 -17.90 -24.96 0.55
N GLN A 548 -17.33 -24.17 1.47
CA GLN A 548 -15.96 -23.70 1.39
C GLN A 548 -15.22 -23.98 2.70
N THR A 549 -13.94 -24.34 2.62
CA THR A 549 -13.07 -24.51 3.78
C THR A 549 -11.64 -24.14 3.46
N GLY A 550 -10.84 -23.91 4.48
CA GLY A 550 -9.39 -23.91 4.33
C GLY A 550 -8.83 -25.33 4.27
N ASN A 551 -7.51 -25.42 4.33
CA ASN A 551 -6.79 -26.69 4.47
C ASN A 551 -5.64 -26.50 5.47
N PRO A 552 -5.79 -26.99 6.71
CA PRO A 552 -4.74 -26.86 7.72
C PRO A 552 -3.44 -27.58 7.36
N LEU A 553 -3.45 -28.50 6.39
CA LEU A 553 -2.28 -29.28 5.96
C LEU A 553 -1.41 -28.54 4.93
N LEU A 554 -1.80 -27.37 4.47
CA LEU A 554 -1.03 -26.59 3.49
C LEU A 554 0.38 -26.30 3.98
N LYS A 555 1.35 -26.55 3.11
CA LYS A 555 2.76 -26.19 3.31
C LYS A 555 3.03 -24.76 2.79
N PRO A 556 4.03 -24.07 3.35
CA PRO A 556 4.52 -22.84 2.75
C PRO A 556 5.09 -23.07 1.35
N THR A 557 4.73 -22.20 0.41
CA THR A 557 5.34 -22.19 -0.93
C THR A 557 6.78 -21.69 -0.84
N LEU A 558 7.73 -22.46 -1.34
CA LEU A 558 9.14 -22.07 -1.47
C LEU A 558 9.41 -21.64 -2.92
N THR A 559 9.96 -20.45 -3.11
CA THR A 559 10.22 -19.85 -4.42
C THR A 559 11.72 -19.67 -4.61
N HIS A 560 12.28 -20.26 -5.67
CA HIS A 560 13.62 -19.99 -6.17
C HIS A 560 13.51 -19.16 -7.44
N ASP A 561 14.18 -18.03 -7.50
CA ASP A 561 14.07 -17.06 -8.59
C ASP A 561 15.46 -16.65 -9.09
N VAL A 562 15.71 -16.83 -10.38
CA VAL A 562 16.90 -16.29 -11.08
C VAL A 562 16.41 -15.21 -12.04
N SER A 563 16.95 -14.01 -11.90
CA SER A 563 16.51 -12.86 -12.73
C SER A 563 17.67 -12.09 -13.31
N LEU A 564 17.49 -11.64 -14.55
CA LEU A 564 18.37 -10.74 -15.30
C LEU A 564 17.63 -9.42 -15.54
N THR A 565 18.27 -8.31 -15.20
CA THR A 565 17.79 -6.96 -15.51
C THR A 565 18.85 -6.26 -16.33
N ALA A 566 18.44 -5.62 -17.44
CA ALA A 566 19.30 -4.80 -18.29
C ALA A 566 18.67 -3.42 -18.47
N SER A 567 19.46 -2.37 -18.38
CA SER A 567 19.03 -0.99 -18.62
C SER A 567 20.00 -0.30 -19.59
N TRP A 568 19.45 0.21 -20.68
CA TRP A 568 20.22 0.95 -21.69
C TRP A 568 19.45 2.16 -22.19
N ARG A 569 19.95 3.34 -21.88
CA ARG A 569 19.30 4.60 -22.28
C ARG A 569 17.82 4.65 -21.86
N ILE A 570 16.90 4.47 -22.85
CA ILE A 570 15.45 4.53 -22.66
C ILE A 570 14.81 3.15 -22.57
N VAL A 571 15.60 2.09 -22.76
CA VAL A 571 15.14 0.70 -22.84
C VAL A 571 15.50 -0.04 -21.56
N GLN A 572 14.55 -0.76 -21.01
CA GLN A 572 14.76 -1.67 -19.89
C GLN A 572 14.20 -3.04 -20.24
N LEU A 573 14.94 -4.07 -19.90
CA LEU A 573 14.58 -5.45 -20.07
C LEU A 573 14.72 -6.16 -18.74
N THR A 574 13.76 -7.03 -18.45
CA THR A 574 13.85 -7.93 -17.31
C THR A 574 13.37 -9.30 -17.72
N ALA A 575 14.12 -10.33 -17.38
CA ALA A 575 13.71 -11.72 -17.51
C ALA A 575 13.91 -12.44 -16.19
N SER A 576 13.03 -13.36 -15.84
CA SER A 576 13.11 -14.13 -14.59
C SER A 576 12.55 -15.54 -14.83
N TYR A 577 13.33 -16.54 -14.42
CA TYR A 577 12.88 -17.91 -14.27
C TYR A 577 12.67 -18.20 -12.79
N ARG A 578 11.46 -18.63 -12.46
CA ARG A 578 11.03 -18.89 -11.10
C ARG A 578 10.51 -20.31 -10.98
N GLN A 579 10.96 -21.02 -9.96
CA GLN A 579 10.46 -22.32 -9.57
C GLN A 579 9.77 -22.19 -8.22
N GLU A 580 8.45 -22.36 -8.19
CA GLU A 580 7.68 -22.48 -6.96
C GLU A 580 7.57 -23.99 -6.59
N ARG A 581 7.86 -24.33 -5.32
CA ARG A 581 7.59 -25.64 -4.74
C ARG A 581 6.45 -25.50 -3.74
N ASP A 582 5.60 -26.51 -3.66
CA ASP A 582 4.41 -26.54 -2.81
C ASP A 582 3.51 -25.28 -3.06
N ALA A 583 3.30 -24.90 -4.33
CA ALA A 583 2.47 -23.76 -4.70
C ALA A 583 1.02 -24.02 -4.28
N VAL A 584 0.41 -23.06 -3.56
CA VAL A 584 -1.00 -23.19 -3.14
C VAL A 584 -1.91 -22.91 -4.32
N ILE A 585 -2.82 -23.86 -4.62
CA ILE A 585 -3.85 -23.77 -5.67
C ILE A 585 -5.22 -24.14 -5.08
N ASP A 586 -6.27 -23.68 -5.75
CA ASP A 586 -7.64 -24.07 -5.42
C ASP A 586 -7.90 -25.53 -5.80
N ARG A 587 -8.71 -26.20 -5.01
CA ARG A 587 -9.15 -27.58 -5.23
C ARG A 587 -10.59 -27.76 -4.79
N THR A 588 -11.31 -28.60 -5.51
CA THR A 588 -12.65 -29.03 -5.11
C THR A 588 -12.62 -30.51 -4.75
N GLU A 589 -13.28 -30.85 -3.67
CA GLU A 589 -13.45 -32.22 -3.20
C GLU A 589 -14.92 -32.52 -2.96
N ARG A 590 -15.26 -33.78 -2.85
CA ARG A 590 -16.60 -34.21 -2.41
C ARG A 590 -16.74 -33.92 -0.93
N SER A 591 -17.82 -33.26 -0.51
CA SER A 591 -18.08 -33.00 0.91
C SER A 591 -18.29 -34.34 1.66
N ARG A 592 -17.74 -34.39 2.87
CA ARG A 592 -17.97 -35.54 3.77
C ARG A 592 -19.30 -35.44 4.50
N ILE A 593 -19.91 -34.24 4.53
CA ILE A 593 -21.20 -33.99 5.18
C ILE A 593 -22.35 -34.50 4.30
N ASP A 594 -22.33 -34.13 3.03
CA ASP A 594 -23.25 -34.61 2.00
C ASP A 594 -22.46 -34.86 0.70
N PRO A 595 -22.42 -36.12 0.20
CA PRO A 595 -21.69 -36.46 -1.01
C PRO A 595 -22.14 -35.73 -2.29
N LYS A 596 -23.34 -35.13 -2.31
CA LYS A 596 -23.87 -34.32 -3.42
C LYS A 596 -23.28 -32.91 -3.44
N VAL A 597 -22.67 -32.49 -2.33
CA VAL A 597 -22.18 -31.13 -2.12
C VAL A 597 -20.69 -31.06 -2.45
N SER A 598 -20.30 -30.07 -3.23
CA SER A 598 -18.91 -29.73 -3.54
C SER A 598 -18.29 -28.96 -2.37
N LEU A 599 -17.08 -29.34 -1.97
CA LEU A 599 -16.25 -28.64 -0.97
C LEU A 599 -15.09 -27.97 -1.67
N ILE A 600 -15.12 -26.64 -1.77
CA ILE A 600 -14.02 -25.83 -2.31
C ILE A 600 -12.99 -25.65 -1.20
N THR A 601 -11.74 -25.98 -1.48
CA THR A 601 -10.62 -25.93 -0.54
C THR A 601 -9.31 -25.58 -1.28
N TYR A 602 -8.19 -25.81 -0.65
CA TYR A 602 -6.85 -25.55 -1.20
C TYR A 602 -5.98 -26.79 -1.15
N THR A 603 -4.98 -26.86 -2.02
CA THR A 603 -3.95 -27.91 -2.00
C THR A 603 -2.60 -27.34 -2.42
N ASN A 604 -1.52 -28.06 -2.16
CA ASN A 604 -0.22 -27.71 -2.70
C ASN A 604 0.04 -28.44 -4.03
N LEU A 605 0.52 -27.70 -5.02
CA LEU A 605 1.08 -28.20 -6.25
C LEU A 605 2.61 -28.33 -6.06
N ASP A 606 3.17 -29.51 -6.25
CA ASP A 606 4.58 -29.79 -5.96
C ASP A 606 5.55 -28.86 -6.67
N ARG A 607 5.28 -28.55 -7.94
CA ARG A 607 6.15 -27.71 -8.78
C ARG A 607 5.34 -26.82 -9.71
N LEU A 608 5.69 -25.56 -9.74
CA LEU A 608 5.15 -24.57 -10.67
C LEU A 608 6.31 -23.73 -11.23
N PRO A 609 6.89 -24.14 -12.38
CA PRO A 609 7.86 -23.31 -13.08
C PRO A 609 7.19 -22.16 -13.80
N LEU A 610 7.81 -20.96 -13.76
CA LEU A 610 7.32 -19.76 -14.45
C LEU A 610 8.48 -19.04 -15.14
N LEU A 611 8.24 -18.59 -16.36
CA LEU A 611 9.11 -17.67 -17.09
C LEU A 611 8.38 -16.34 -17.27
N THR A 612 9.06 -15.26 -16.90
CA THR A 612 8.55 -13.91 -17.08
C THR A 612 9.57 -13.10 -17.85
N ALA A 613 9.13 -12.40 -18.90
CA ALA A 613 9.96 -11.41 -19.58
C ALA A 613 9.17 -10.13 -19.80
N PHE A 614 9.85 -8.98 -19.66
CA PHE A 614 9.23 -7.67 -19.69
C PHE A 614 10.18 -6.62 -20.24
N ALA A 615 9.71 -5.80 -21.17
CA ALA A 615 10.45 -4.69 -21.76
C ALA A 615 9.68 -3.38 -21.54
N THR A 616 10.41 -2.30 -21.26
CA THR A 616 9.85 -0.95 -21.17
C THR A 616 10.69 0.00 -21.99
N VAL A 617 10.03 0.88 -22.75
CA VAL A 617 10.65 1.97 -23.50
C VAL A 617 10.00 3.29 -23.11
N THR A 618 10.81 4.29 -22.73
CA THR A 618 10.32 5.59 -22.25
C THR A 618 10.97 6.73 -23.05
N PRO A 619 10.54 7.01 -24.28
CA PRO A 619 11.00 8.16 -25.04
C PRO A 619 10.38 9.48 -24.50
N THR A 620 10.89 10.61 -24.95
CA THR A 620 10.33 11.93 -24.68
C THR A 620 10.29 12.75 -25.97
N PHE A 621 9.12 13.29 -26.30
CA PHE A 621 8.87 14.10 -27.48
C PHE A 621 8.33 15.47 -27.06
N GLY A 622 9.22 16.41 -26.72
CA GLY A 622 8.84 17.73 -26.22
C GLY A 622 7.97 17.68 -24.97
N VAL A 623 6.68 18.02 -25.10
CA VAL A 623 5.70 18.02 -24.01
C VAL A 623 5.07 16.66 -23.74
N TRP A 624 5.33 15.66 -24.56
CA TRP A 624 4.74 14.33 -24.50
C TRP A 624 5.78 13.29 -24.09
N THR A 625 5.47 12.51 -23.04
CA THR A 625 6.33 11.43 -22.54
C THR A 625 5.51 10.13 -22.47
N PRO A 626 5.48 9.35 -23.55
CA PRO A 626 4.88 8.02 -23.50
C PRO A 626 5.83 7.02 -22.83
N GLN A 627 5.25 6.04 -22.16
CA GLN A 627 5.93 4.85 -21.67
C GLN A 627 5.19 3.63 -22.19
N LEU A 628 5.84 2.88 -23.07
CA LEU A 628 5.33 1.60 -23.57
C LEU A 628 6.02 0.48 -22.82
N SER A 629 5.21 -0.41 -22.25
CA SER A 629 5.68 -1.63 -21.60
C SER A 629 4.98 -2.85 -22.18
N ALA A 630 5.74 -3.91 -22.46
CA ALA A 630 5.20 -5.16 -22.95
C ALA A 630 5.93 -6.35 -22.34
N GLY A 631 5.20 -7.40 -22.04
CA GLY A 631 5.78 -8.60 -21.46
C GLY A 631 4.81 -9.78 -21.44
N PHE A 632 5.31 -10.89 -20.94
CA PHE A 632 4.51 -12.11 -20.78
C PHE A 632 4.90 -12.85 -19.51
N VAL A 633 3.95 -13.63 -19.01
CA VAL A 633 4.16 -14.65 -17.99
C VAL A 633 3.74 -15.99 -18.60
N LYS A 634 4.63 -16.94 -18.61
CA LYS A 634 4.37 -18.31 -18.98
C LYS A 634 4.67 -19.23 -17.82
N GLN A 635 3.73 -20.07 -17.49
CA GLN A 635 3.89 -21.15 -16.51
C GLN A 635 3.89 -22.52 -17.21
N TRP A 636 4.34 -23.53 -16.49
CA TRP A 636 4.20 -24.93 -16.88
C TRP A 636 3.66 -25.68 -15.66
N ALA A 637 2.34 -25.55 -15.44
CA ALA A 637 1.65 -26.28 -14.39
C ALA A 637 1.00 -27.54 -14.99
N GLU A 638 1.08 -28.64 -14.27
CA GLU A 638 0.34 -29.86 -14.57
C GLU A 638 -0.40 -30.28 -13.32
N VAL A 639 -1.71 -30.41 -13.42
CA VAL A 639 -2.61 -30.78 -12.32
C VAL A 639 -3.34 -32.03 -12.73
N GLU A 640 -3.34 -33.03 -11.85
CA GLU A 640 -4.13 -34.24 -12.07
C GLU A 640 -5.61 -33.97 -11.77
N ILE A 641 -6.46 -34.15 -12.76
CA ILE A 641 -7.91 -33.97 -12.68
C ILE A 641 -8.57 -35.27 -13.19
N ASP A 642 -9.33 -35.95 -12.32
CA ASP A 642 -10.02 -37.20 -12.60
C ASP A 642 -9.11 -38.27 -13.26
N GLY A 643 -7.89 -38.42 -12.71
CA GLY A 643 -6.88 -39.37 -13.18
C GLY A 643 -6.20 -39.00 -14.49
N LYS A 644 -6.39 -37.76 -15.00
CA LYS A 644 -5.76 -37.26 -16.21
C LYS A 644 -4.93 -36.02 -15.94
N PRO A 645 -3.72 -35.91 -16.52
CA PRO A 645 -2.93 -34.70 -16.42
C PRO A 645 -3.53 -33.58 -17.27
N VAL A 646 -3.85 -32.45 -16.68
CA VAL A 646 -4.29 -31.23 -17.36
C VAL A 646 -3.16 -30.20 -17.27
N ARG A 647 -2.77 -29.68 -18.44
CA ARG A 647 -1.70 -28.69 -18.55
C ARG A 647 -2.23 -27.27 -18.61
N TYR A 648 -1.59 -26.40 -17.85
CA TYR A 648 -1.81 -24.97 -17.83
C TYR A 648 -0.50 -24.27 -18.21
N ASP A 649 -0.31 -24.05 -19.52
CA ASP A 649 0.96 -23.53 -20.07
C ASP A 649 0.77 -22.44 -21.12
N ARG A 650 -0.45 -21.91 -21.29
CA ARG A 650 -0.74 -20.79 -22.20
C ARG A 650 -0.20 -19.49 -21.59
N PRO A 651 0.66 -18.76 -22.32
CA PRO A 651 1.20 -17.50 -21.80
C PRO A 651 0.13 -16.41 -21.68
N ILE A 652 0.28 -15.55 -20.69
CA ILE A 652 -0.47 -14.31 -20.53
C ILE A 652 0.41 -13.15 -20.96
N PHE A 653 0.01 -12.42 -22.00
CA PHE A 653 0.65 -11.19 -22.43
C PHE A 653 0.06 -9.99 -21.70
N ARG A 654 0.91 -9.02 -21.37
CA ARG A 654 0.50 -7.75 -20.80
C ARG A 654 1.19 -6.63 -21.54
N ILE A 655 0.39 -5.61 -21.94
CA ILE A 655 0.89 -4.40 -22.57
C ILE A 655 0.32 -3.23 -21.81
N SER A 656 1.12 -2.21 -21.57
CA SER A 656 0.67 -0.95 -20.99
C SER A 656 1.29 0.22 -21.74
N LEU A 657 0.48 1.23 -22.02
CA LEU A 657 0.89 2.50 -22.61
C LEU A 657 0.43 3.61 -21.67
N ASN A 658 1.38 4.20 -20.95
CA ASN A 658 1.12 5.32 -20.06
C ASN A 658 1.59 6.61 -20.75
N ASN A 659 0.68 7.56 -20.95
CA ASN A 659 0.97 8.82 -21.59
C ASN A 659 0.85 9.96 -20.58
N SER A 660 1.82 10.86 -20.62
CA SER A 660 1.77 12.14 -19.90
C SER A 660 2.00 13.27 -20.89
N LEU A 661 1.07 14.20 -20.95
CA LEU A 661 1.08 15.33 -21.86
C LEU A 661 0.93 16.62 -21.07
N ARG A 662 1.95 17.47 -21.14
CA ARG A 662 1.91 18.80 -20.52
C ARG A 662 1.23 19.78 -21.48
N LEU A 663 0.05 20.23 -21.09
CA LEU A 663 -0.74 21.21 -21.82
C LEU A 663 -0.43 22.65 -21.36
N PRO A 664 -0.81 23.67 -22.14
CA PRO A 664 -0.72 25.06 -21.71
C PRO A 664 -1.42 25.31 -20.37
N ALA A 665 -1.10 26.43 -19.71
CA ALA A 665 -1.64 26.81 -18.40
C ALA A 665 -1.34 25.82 -17.25
N GLY A 666 -0.28 25.02 -17.37
CA GLY A 666 0.14 24.09 -16.31
C GLY A 666 -0.76 22.87 -16.12
N LEU A 667 -1.59 22.55 -17.10
CA LEU A 667 -2.40 21.35 -17.10
C LEU A 667 -1.55 20.11 -17.45
N LEU A 668 -1.73 19.05 -16.69
CA LEU A 668 -1.18 17.73 -17.00
C LEU A 668 -2.33 16.79 -17.40
N PHE A 669 -2.34 16.37 -18.65
CA PHE A 669 -3.23 15.33 -19.15
C PHE A 669 -2.53 13.99 -19.12
N THR A 670 -3.25 12.94 -18.70
CA THR A 670 -2.77 11.56 -18.66
C THR A 670 -3.75 10.64 -19.35
N LEU A 671 -3.21 9.64 -20.07
CA LEU A 671 -3.98 8.58 -20.72
C LEU A 671 -3.21 7.28 -20.52
N ASP A 672 -3.79 6.37 -19.75
CA ASP A 672 -3.20 5.08 -19.42
C ASP A 672 -4.04 3.96 -20.03
N VAL A 673 -3.45 3.14 -20.89
CA VAL A 673 -4.09 1.98 -21.54
C VAL A 673 -3.40 0.72 -21.06
N ARG A 674 -4.17 -0.24 -20.60
CA ARG A 674 -3.67 -1.56 -20.18
C ARG A 674 -4.38 -2.66 -20.95
N TYR A 675 -3.60 -3.64 -21.38
CA TYR A 675 -4.07 -4.86 -22.04
C TYR A 675 -3.55 -6.09 -21.31
N ARG A 676 -4.40 -7.08 -21.13
CA ARG A 676 -4.06 -8.42 -20.65
C ARG A 676 -4.72 -9.44 -21.58
N SER A 677 -3.93 -10.37 -22.13
CA SER A 677 -4.49 -11.46 -22.92
C SER A 677 -5.12 -12.54 -22.04
N LYS A 678 -5.98 -13.32 -22.62
CA LYS A 678 -6.34 -14.65 -22.14
C LYS A 678 -5.11 -15.53 -21.95
N GLY A 679 -5.18 -16.57 -21.11
CA GLY A 679 -4.09 -17.49 -20.81
C GLY A 679 -4.25 -18.20 -19.49
N ASP A 680 -3.23 -18.92 -19.04
CA ASP A 680 -3.32 -19.75 -17.84
C ASP A 680 -2.63 -19.09 -16.64
N GLU A 681 -3.33 -19.05 -15.51
CA GLU A 681 -2.82 -18.57 -14.22
C GLU A 681 -3.11 -19.62 -13.14
N ARG A 682 -2.04 -20.27 -12.62
CA ARG A 682 -2.16 -21.44 -11.74
C ARG A 682 -3.00 -22.54 -12.39
N ASN A 683 -4.11 -22.93 -11.79
CA ASN A 683 -5.09 -23.89 -12.34
C ASN A 683 -6.36 -23.22 -12.88
N LEU A 684 -6.26 -21.94 -13.26
CA LEU A 684 -7.30 -21.17 -13.93
C LEU A 684 -6.95 -20.93 -15.40
N TYR A 685 -7.94 -20.94 -16.28
CA TYR A 685 -7.83 -20.42 -17.64
C TYR A 685 -8.66 -19.14 -17.75
N LEU A 686 -8.00 -18.02 -17.98
CA LEU A 686 -8.62 -16.73 -18.26
C LEU A 686 -9.10 -16.71 -19.70
N THR A 687 -10.40 -16.52 -19.93
CA THR A 687 -11.02 -16.71 -21.25
C THR A 687 -11.00 -15.46 -22.11
N ASP A 688 -10.82 -14.28 -21.50
CA ASP A 688 -11.02 -13.00 -22.17
C ASP A 688 -9.77 -12.14 -22.20
N ASP A 689 -9.64 -11.42 -23.31
CA ASP A 689 -8.73 -10.30 -23.44
C ASP A 689 -9.35 -9.06 -22.75
N VAL A 690 -8.59 -8.43 -21.87
CA VAL A 690 -9.07 -7.31 -21.04
C VAL A 690 -8.34 -6.04 -21.44
N TRP A 691 -9.11 -4.97 -21.72
CA TRP A 691 -8.62 -3.64 -22.02
C TRP A 691 -9.16 -2.63 -21.00
N VAL A 692 -8.28 -1.89 -20.34
CA VAL A 692 -8.67 -0.85 -19.38
C VAL A 692 -8.06 0.46 -19.81
N VAL A 693 -8.89 1.51 -19.88
CA VAL A 693 -8.46 2.87 -20.25
C VAL A 693 -8.81 3.83 -19.14
N ASN A 694 -7.79 4.51 -18.61
CA ASN A 694 -7.93 5.57 -17.61
C ASN A 694 -7.48 6.90 -18.20
N MET A 695 -8.18 7.99 -17.84
CA MET A 695 -7.85 9.35 -18.24
C MET A 695 -7.75 10.24 -17.01
N GLY A 696 -6.93 11.28 -17.10
CA GLY A 696 -6.80 12.22 -15.99
C GLY A 696 -6.41 13.61 -16.43
N LEU A 697 -6.89 14.61 -15.71
CA LEU A 697 -6.53 16.01 -15.87
C LEU A 697 -6.20 16.60 -14.50
N THR A 698 -4.99 17.10 -14.35
CA THR A 698 -4.50 17.66 -13.09
C THR A 698 -4.03 19.09 -13.29
N ARG A 699 -4.38 19.98 -12.35
CA ARG A 699 -3.84 21.34 -12.30
C ARG A 699 -3.56 21.75 -10.87
N SER A 700 -2.42 22.41 -10.68
CA SER A 700 -2.05 23.05 -9.42
C SER A 700 -2.23 24.57 -9.50
N PHE A 701 -2.58 25.17 -8.35
CA PHE A 701 -2.79 26.60 -8.17
C PHE A 701 -2.03 27.09 -6.94
N PHE A 702 -1.82 28.41 -6.82
CA PHE A 702 -1.21 29.05 -5.66
C PHE A 702 0.17 28.48 -5.31
N SER A 703 1.06 28.36 -6.30
CA SER A 703 2.40 27.76 -6.15
C SER A 703 2.33 26.35 -5.56
N ASP A 704 1.49 25.50 -6.16
CA ASP A 704 1.27 24.08 -5.81
C ASP A 704 0.64 23.84 -4.42
N ARG A 705 0.02 24.87 -3.81
CA ARG A 705 -0.72 24.70 -2.54
C ARG A 705 -2.06 24.02 -2.75
N LEU A 706 -2.80 24.35 -3.80
CA LEU A 706 -4.08 23.73 -4.15
C LEU A 706 -3.89 22.90 -5.42
N SER A 707 -4.24 21.63 -5.38
CA SER A 707 -4.29 20.75 -6.56
C SER A 707 -5.74 20.30 -6.79
N VAL A 708 -6.17 20.36 -8.03
CA VAL A 708 -7.46 19.84 -8.50
C VAL A 708 -7.18 18.76 -9.52
N MET A 709 -7.82 17.62 -9.35
CA MET A 709 -7.62 16.44 -10.18
C MET A 709 -8.96 15.85 -10.57
N LEU A 710 -9.18 15.68 -11.87
CA LEU A 710 -10.30 14.97 -12.45
C LEU A 710 -9.78 13.69 -13.10
N ARG A 711 -10.43 12.56 -12.88
CA ARG A 711 -10.08 11.29 -13.50
C ARG A 711 -11.31 10.52 -13.92
N GLY A 712 -11.16 9.75 -15.00
CA GLY A 712 -12.05 8.67 -15.38
C GLY A 712 -11.27 7.37 -15.29
N TRP A 713 -11.77 6.46 -14.49
CA TRP A 713 -11.26 5.12 -14.34
C TRP A 713 -12.06 4.19 -15.21
N ASP A 714 -11.38 3.27 -15.90
CA ASP A 714 -12.00 2.28 -16.81
C ASP A 714 -13.16 2.86 -17.65
N VAL A 715 -12.87 3.98 -18.36
CA VAL A 715 -13.89 4.79 -19.05
C VAL A 715 -14.72 4.00 -20.07
N PHE A 716 -14.30 2.81 -20.46
CA PHE A 716 -15.00 1.92 -21.40
C PHE A 716 -15.54 0.65 -20.76
N ARG A 717 -15.51 0.51 -19.42
CA ARG A 717 -15.95 -0.68 -18.68
C ARG A 717 -15.29 -1.97 -19.19
N GLY A 718 -13.99 -1.92 -19.42
CA GLY A 718 -13.23 -3.05 -19.96
C GLY A 718 -12.69 -4.00 -18.89
N GLU A 719 -12.75 -3.63 -17.62
CA GLU A 719 -12.31 -4.47 -16.51
C GLU A 719 -13.37 -5.53 -16.19
N GLY A 720 -12.93 -6.77 -16.05
CA GLY A 720 -13.78 -7.93 -15.87
C GLY A 720 -13.27 -9.09 -16.74
N GLY A 721 -14.09 -10.08 -16.93
CA GLY A 721 -13.80 -11.20 -17.79
C GLY A 721 -14.12 -12.54 -17.18
N GLY A 722 -14.00 -13.57 -17.99
CA GLY A 722 -14.30 -14.93 -17.64
C GLY A 722 -13.08 -15.73 -17.23
N ALA A 723 -13.32 -16.73 -16.39
CA ALA A 723 -12.32 -17.72 -16.03
C ALA A 723 -12.95 -19.13 -16.01
N ILE A 724 -12.20 -20.12 -16.48
CA ILE A 724 -12.55 -21.54 -16.32
C ILE A 724 -11.64 -22.11 -15.24
N TYR A 725 -12.26 -22.61 -14.20
CA TYR A 725 -11.63 -23.36 -13.15
C TYR A 725 -11.92 -24.86 -13.33
N ARG A 726 -10.86 -25.69 -13.25
CA ARG A 726 -10.99 -27.15 -13.29
C ARG A 726 -10.36 -27.78 -12.07
N SER A 727 -11.10 -28.68 -11.45
CA SER A 727 -10.70 -29.45 -10.30
C SER A 727 -11.25 -30.89 -10.42
N PRO A 728 -10.78 -31.86 -9.65
CA PRO A 728 -11.43 -33.17 -9.60
C PRO A 728 -12.94 -33.04 -9.43
N HIS A 729 -13.68 -33.71 -10.30
CA HIS A 729 -15.13 -33.73 -10.34
C HIS A 729 -15.85 -32.43 -10.66
N MET A 730 -15.13 -31.28 -10.81
CA MET A 730 -15.79 -29.99 -11.05
C MET A 730 -15.10 -29.19 -12.16
N GLU A 731 -15.92 -28.62 -13.04
CA GLU A 731 -15.54 -27.52 -13.94
C GLU A 731 -16.50 -26.37 -13.72
N SER A 732 -15.96 -25.18 -13.57
CA SER A 732 -16.74 -23.95 -13.38
C SER A 732 -16.27 -22.89 -14.37
N TYR A 733 -17.22 -22.28 -15.10
CA TYR A 733 -17.00 -21.09 -15.89
C TYR A 733 -17.66 -19.91 -15.19
N GLN A 734 -16.91 -18.91 -14.85
CA GLN A 734 -17.36 -17.72 -14.14
C GLN A 734 -17.03 -16.47 -14.94
N VAL A 735 -17.97 -15.56 -15.07
CA VAL A 735 -17.78 -14.23 -15.64
C VAL A 735 -18.18 -13.20 -14.59
N ASP A 736 -17.24 -12.31 -14.26
CA ASP A 736 -17.44 -11.26 -13.27
C ASP A 736 -17.48 -9.87 -13.92
N ARG A 737 -18.43 -9.05 -13.46
CA ARG A 737 -18.52 -7.64 -13.74
C ARG A 737 -18.44 -6.86 -12.43
N TYR A 738 -17.62 -5.83 -12.43
CA TYR A 738 -17.37 -4.97 -11.27
C TYR A 738 -17.82 -3.54 -11.60
N ASP A 739 -18.11 -2.74 -10.56
CA ASP A 739 -18.21 -1.29 -10.67
C ASP A 739 -16.80 -0.71 -10.85
N SER A 740 -16.29 -0.75 -12.08
CA SER A 740 -14.93 -0.34 -12.45
C SER A 740 -14.87 1.02 -13.15
N GLN A 741 -16.01 1.46 -13.73
CA GLN A 741 -16.10 2.74 -14.39
C GLN A 741 -16.48 3.83 -13.38
N GLU A 742 -15.49 4.63 -12.98
CA GLU A 742 -15.66 5.66 -11.96
C GLU A 742 -15.11 7.01 -12.44
N PHE A 743 -15.76 8.09 -12.02
CA PHE A 743 -15.25 9.45 -12.15
C PHE A 743 -14.78 9.96 -10.79
N GLU A 744 -13.52 10.38 -10.72
CA GLU A 744 -12.89 10.91 -9.51
C GLU A 744 -12.72 12.42 -9.61
N LEU A 745 -13.19 13.13 -8.56
CA LEU A 745 -12.80 14.51 -8.27
C LEU A 745 -11.98 14.52 -6.99
N THR A 746 -10.73 14.97 -7.07
CA THR A 746 -9.87 15.16 -5.89
C THR A 746 -9.47 16.61 -5.74
N LEU A 747 -9.68 17.14 -4.53
CA LEU A 747 -9.20 18.44 -4.08
C LEU A 747 -8.15 18.21 -2.99
N ARG A 748 -7.01 18.90 -3.09
CA ARG A 748 -5.95 18.82 -2.09
C ARG A 748 -5.38 20.20 -1.80
N TYR A 749 -5.30 20.54 -0.52
CA TYR A 749 -4.70 21.78 -0.06
C TYR A 749 -3.54 21.52 0.90
N ARG A 750 -2.42 22.21 0.69
CA ARG A 750 -1.19 22.05 1.48
C ARG A 750 -0.74 23.38 2.04
N PHE A 751 -0.41 23.37 3.33
CA PHE A 751 0.20 24.50 4.02
C PHE A 751 1.42 24.02 4.79
N ASN A 752 2.61 24.49 4.44
CA ASN A 752 3.89 24.15 5.08
C ASN A 752 4.03 22.64 5.42
N ALA A 753 3.38 21.81 4.59
CA ALA A 753 3.35 20.37 4.82
C ALA A 753 4.74 19.81 4.61
N ALA A 754 5.33 19.31 5.67
CA ALA A 754 6.60 18.63 5.63
C ALA A 754 6.40 17.19 6.11
N LYS A 755 7.13 16.26 5.50
CA LYS A 755 7.01 14.86 5.83
C LYS A 755 7.64 14.57 7.19
N SER A 756 7.01 13.66 7.97
CA SER A 756 7.56 13.19 9.23
C SER A 756 8.97 12.61 9.07
N LYS A 757 9.85 12.92 10.02
CA LYS A 757 11.21 12.36 10.12
C LYS A 757 11.23 10.96 10.73
N TYR A 758 10.09 10.33 10.95
CA TYR A 758 9.97 8.99 11.53
C TYR A 758 10.78 7.95 10.73
N LYS A 759 11.64 7.18 11.40
CA LYS A 759 12.60 6.24 10.79
C LYS A 759 12.31 4.77 11.11
N GLY A 760 11.26 4.46 11.87
CA GLY A 760 10.93 3.08 12.23
C GLY A 760 10.70 2.23 10.99
N THR A 761 11.49 1.16 10.83
CA THR A 761 11.39 0.20 9.71
C THR A 761 10.34 -0.87 9.94
N GLY A 762 9.93 -1.07 11.20
CA GLY A 762 8.92 -2.03 11.62
C GLY A 762 9.45 -3.45 11.80
N ALA A 763 8.65 -4.27 12.51
CA ALA A 763 8.87 -5.68 12.75
C ALA A 763 7.58 -6.48 12.50
N GLY A 764 7.70 -7.78 12.18
CA GLY A 764 6.58 -8.72 12.05
C GLY A 764 5.68 -8.49 10.83
N THR A 765 6.16 -7.82 9.80
CA THR A 765 5.36 -7.46 8.62
C THR A 765 4.81 -8.67 7.89
N GLY A 766 5.62 -9.72 7.70
CA GLY A 766 5.18 -10.94 7.01
C GLY A 766 4.04 -11.66 7.73
N GLU A 767 4.01 -11.63 9.06
CA GLU A 767 2.94 -12.24 9.84
C GLU A 767 1.68 -11.36 9.91
N LEU A 768 1.85 -10.03 9.94
CA LEU A 768 0.71 -9.10 9.90
C LEU A 768 -0.14 -9.23 8.63
N GLU A 769 0.45 -9.61 7.49
CA GLU A 769 -0.25 -9.81 6.23
C GLU A 769 -1.06 -11.11 6.17
N ARG A 770 -0.78 -12.04 7.05
CA ARG A 770 -1.49 -13.32 7.15
C ARG A 770 -2.75 -13.22 8.02
N LEU A 771 -2.84 -12.17 8.88
CA LEU A 771 -3.97 -11.92 9.78
C LEU A 771 -5.18 -11.34 9.04
#